data_fab0a8f63aeda18482534066aabfeb71
#
_entry.id   fab0a8f63aeda18482534066aabfeb71
#
_cell.length_a   1.000
_cell.length_b   1.000
_cell.length_c   1.000
_cell.angle_alpha   90.00
_cell.angle_beta   90.00
_cell.angle_gamma   90.00
#
_symmetry.space_group_name_H-M   'P 1'
#
loop_
_entity.id
_entity.type
_entity.pdbx_description
1 polymer ?
#
loop_
_entity_poly.entity_id
_entity_poly.type
_entity_poly.pdbx_seq_one_letter_code
_entity_poly.pdbx_strand_id
1 'polypeptide(L)'
;MRNQIGSLIGLLLFSGFSSAQDFPKVSFANDVQPILTRAGCNQGACHGAQYGQGGLKLSLRGFDDSNDFREIVRGSIGRRVSLLSPEESLLLKKPTLEATHEGGKRLQLGSPEYTTLKRWIAEGMIGPSAKDKLFKSLEVLPVEIIAKAGQKIKITTRGTYEDNSSEDVSSKASFDSMNTSVATVDNLGNVIAKGPGETVIMVRYLGAVGVFRIILPFGEAKGLDTFAKNDNLIDKMWIEKWKKTGLSPSHICTDEEFFRRIHLNTLSTLPNPEEILAFKADSNPEKRKLAIEKVLNRPEYVDSWAYKWGDLLRNSRDVLQKKGMWSQHNWLRSVFRDNMRMDNFAGELLTAVGSPYANGPANFFVIGSRDDWTETACQVFLGVRMQCAKCHHHPFENIAQADYYSMTAFFSRVAKKNSTEFGLQGSDTTIYLTMAGEASHPKTGKILPPKPIGGPVTEDPIDRRNGLVTWLKDKNNPALARNFVNRYWGYYFGRGLIHPIDDIRITNPASNPELLDALAVDLIKNNYDIKHLLRTIMNSQVYQLSSESNVASAADGDNIYCTHFRAKRMSAEQLLDAVDFACGTREKFTDVPLGFRAISLPDSKFSSSFMDIFGRPRRVATCECERSEDANMMQALLLMSGNLLNRKLSETNSRISKFISNKVPMDKAIDEVFLATLSRLPRDQEKKEALAELALAQNPKEGLEDLLWSLLNTREFLFNH
;
A
#
# COMPACT_ATOMS: atom_id res chain seq x y z
N MET A 1 40.09 -97.11 -33.64
CA MET A 1 39.92 -97.87 -32.41
C MET A 1 39.38 -96.87 -31.32
N ARG A 2 38.24 -97.23 -30.78
CA ARG A 2 37.61 -96.91 -29.50
C ARG A 2 37.68 -95.43 -28.96
N ASN A 3 36.53 -94.75 -28.98
CA ASN A 3 35.57 -94.54 -27.87
C ASN A 3 36.13 -93.65 -26.72
N GLN A 4 35.55 -92.56 -26.38
CA GLN A 4 34.34 -92.46 -25.51
C GLN A 4 33.69 -91.10 -25.52
N ILE A 5 32.41 -91.12 -25.42
CA ILE A 5 31.45 -90.08 -25.26
C ILE A 5 31.45 -89.60 -23.77
N GLY A 6 31.45 -88.33 -23.51
CA GLY A 6 31.23 -87.79 -22.20
C GLY A 6 30.37 -86.55 -22.30
N SER A 7 29.04 -86.67 -22.08
CA SER A 7 28.08 -85.55 -21.93
C SER A 7 28.37 -84.79 -20.64
N LEU A 8 28.55 -83.47 -20.75
CA LEU A 8 28.47 -82.56 -19.62
C LEU A 8 27.31 -81.60 -19.87
N ILE A 9 26.25 -81.74 -19.07
CA ILE A 9 25.10 -80.83 -18.98
C ILE A 9 25.57 -79.68 -18.12
N GLY A 10 25.80 -78.49 -18.75
CA GLY A 10 26.07 -77.22 -18.04
C GLY A 10 24.78 -76.55 -17.63
N LEU A 11 24.50 -76.53 -16.35
CA LEU A 11 23.43 -75.73 -15.71
C LEU A 11 23.79 -74.24 -15.80
N LEU A 12 23.18 -73.49 -16.71
CA LEU A 12 23.23 -72.01 -16.76
C LEU A 12 22.27 -71.47 -15.70
N LEU A 13 22.82 -71.11 -14.54
CA LEU A 13 22.18 -70.23 -13.55
C LEU A 13 22.15 -68.81 -14.11
N PHE A 14 21.02 -68.39 -14.66
CA PHE A 14 20.72 -66.96 -14.89
C PHE A 14 20.47 -66.30 -13.52
N SER A 15 21.52 -65.71 -12.92
CA SER A 15 21.39 -64.74 -11.87
C SER A 15 20.93 -63.40 -12.49
N GLY A 16 19.64 -63.24 -12.58
CA GLY A 16 19.05 -61.93 -12.88
C GLY A 16 19.38 -60.95 -11.77
N PHE A 17 20.46 -60.17 -11.92
CA PHE A 17 20.65 -58.93 -11.14
C PHE A 17 19.57 -57.95 -11.62
N SER A 18 18.46 -57.91 -10.89
CA SER A 18 17.58 -56.76 -10.91
C SER A 18 18.37 -55.60 -10.34
N SER A 19 18.87 -54.69 -11.18
CA SER A 19 19.38 -53.43 -10.74
C SER A 19 18.22 -52.67 -10.07
N ALA A 20 18.17 -52.69 -8.77
CA ALA A 20 17.31 -51.75 -8.04
C ALA A 20 17.69 -50.37 -8.54
N GLN A 21 16.78 -49.71 -9.23
CA GLN A 21 16.93 -48.29 -9.52
C GLN A 21 17.11 -47.57 -8.17
N ASP A 22 18.30 -47.05 -7.92
CA ASP A 22 18.64 -46.30 -6.74
C ASP A 22 17.94 -44.94 -6.87
N PHE A 23 16.67 -44.90 -6.47
CA PHE A 23 15.94 -43.63 -6.41
C PHE A 23 16.60 -42.71 -5.37
N PRO A 24 16.84 -41.46 -5.72
CA PRO A 24 17.43 -40.52 -4.75
C PRO A 24 16.59 -40.50 -3.48
N LYS A 25 17.28 -40.46 -2.32
CA LYS A 25 16.62 -40.41 -1.01
C LYS A 25 15.75 -39.17 -0.89
N VAL A 26 14.60 -39.30 -0.18
CA VAL A 26 13.67 -38.21 0.03
C VAL A 26 14.29 -37.16 0.96
N SER A 27 14.40 -35.92 0.47
CA SER A 27 14.85 -34.75 1.27
C SER A 27 13.73 -34.19 2.10
N PHE A 28 14.00 -33.88 3.37
CA PHE A 28 13.04 -33.17 4.20
C PHE A 28 12.75 -31.77 3.65
N ALA A 29 13.79 -30.99 3.34
CA ALA A 29 13.66 -29.61 2.87
C ALA A 29 13.02 -29.51 1.49
N ASN A 30 13.42 -30.35 0.53
CA ASN A 30 13.01 -30.23 -0.87
C ASN A 30 11.76 -31.05 -1.24
N ASP A 31 11.37 -32.07 -0.43
CA ASP A 31 10.23 -32.93 -0.73
C ASP A 31 9.17 -32.92 0.38
N VAL A 32 9.56 -33.13 1.67
CA VAL A 32 8.61 -33.25 2.77
C VAL A 32 8.00 -31.88 3.13
N GLN A 33 8.84 -30.86 3.28
CA GLN A 33 8.39 -29.52 3.66
C GLN A 33 7.40 -28.91 2.65
N PRO A 34 7.61 -29.01 1.32
CA PRO A 34 6.62 -28.58 0.33
C PRO A 34 5.27 -29.32 0.46
N ILE A 35 5.29 -30.63 0.73
CA ILE A 35 4.05 -31.41 0.95
C ILE A 35 3.28 -30.88 2.14
N LEU A 36 3.95 -30.63 3.27
CA LEU A 36 3.32 -30.09 4.48
C LEU A 36 2.72 -28.70 4.24
N THR A 37 3.42 -27.86 3.46
CA THR A 37 2.97 -26.51 3.11
C THR A 37 1.77 -26.54 2.17
N ARG A 38 1.81 -27.36 1.13
CA ARG A 38 0.73 -27.52 0.15
C ARG A 38 -0.52 -28.13 0.77
N ALA A 39 -0.38 -29.13 1.64
CA ALA A 39 -1.48 -29.74 2.38
C ALA A 39 -2.08 -28.81 3.45
N GLY A 40 -1.43 -27.64 3.71
CA GLY A 40 -1.89 -26.65 4.69
C GLY A 40 -1.57 -27.01 6.13
N CYS A 41 -0.72 -28.01 6.38
CA CYS A 41 -0.37 -28.44 7.73
C CYS A 41 0.27 -27.34 8.58
N ASN A 42 1.12 -26.52 7.95
CA ASN A 42 1.87 -25.42 8.58
C ASN A 42 1.23 -24.04 8.36
N GLN A 43 -0.08 -23.97 8.06
CA GLN A 43 -0.82 -22.70 8.00
C GLN A 43 -1.16 -22.18 9.40
N GLY A 44 -1.45 -20.87 9.51
CA GLY A 44 -1.74 -20.19 10.75
C GLY A 44 -2.99 -20.69 11.49
N ALA A 45 -3.96 -21.27 10.78
CA ALA A 45 -5.13 -21.92 11.38
C ALA A 45 -4.88 -23.38 11.83
N CYS A 46 -3.74 -23.96 11.44
CA CYS A 46 -3.34 -25.33 11.73
C CYS A 46 -2.08 -25.35 12.62
N HIS A 47 -1.13 -26.24 12.33
CA HIS A 47 0.08 -26.39 13.15
C HIS A 47 1.07 -25.22 13.05
N GLY A 48 0.90 -24.30 12.08
CA GLY A 48 1.64 -23.03 11.99
C GLY A 48 1.12 -21.92 12.92
N ALA A 49 0.07 -22.17 13.71
CA ALA A 49 -0.41 -21.24 14.75
C ALA A 49 0.68 -20.95 15.79
N GLN A 50 0.55 -19.81 16.49
CA GLN A 50 1.55 -19.36 17.47
C GLN A 50 1.90 -20.45 18.53
N TYR A 51 0.92 -21.23 18.93
CA TYR A 51 1.10 -22.33 19.89
C TYR A 51 0.95 -23.73 19.25
N GLY A 52 0.80 -23.80 17.92
CA GLY A 52 0.49 -25.04 17.22
C GLY A 52 -0.93 -25.53 17.49
N GLN A 53 -1.23 -26.77 17.08
CA GLN A 53 -2.49 -27.46 17.33
C GLN A 53 -2.20 -28.92 17.73
N GLY A 54 -2.96 -29.45 18.68
CA GLY A 54 -2.83 -30.85 19.11
C GLY A 54 -1.42 -31.24 19.59
N GLY A 55 -0.65 -30.31 20.17
CA GLY A 55 0.71 -30.52 20.64
C GLY A 55 1.77 -30.58 19.53
N LEU A 56 1.41 -30.32 18.27
CA LEU A 56 2.36 -30.15 17.17
C LEU A 56 2.40 -28.68 16.76
N LYS A 57 3.60 -28.07 16.84
CA LYS A 57 3.85 -26.73 16.34
C LYS A 57 4.84 -26.80 15.19
N LEU A 58 4.42 -26.36 14.03
CA LEU A 58 5.29 -26.20 12.86
C LEU A 58 5.58 -24.73 12.61
N SER A 59 6.67 -24.45 11.94
CA SER A 59 6.97 -23.11 11.48
C SER A 59 5.94 -22.66 10.43
N LEU A 60 5.48 -21.41 10.53
CA LEU A 60 4.48 -20.91 9.60
C LEU A 60 4.99 -21.00 8.15
N ARG A 61 4.30 -21.79 7.34
CA ARG A 61 4.63 -22.03 5.93
C ARG A 61 6.04 -22.61 5.68
N GLY A 62 6.59 -23.31 6.68
CA GLY A 62 7.83 -24.05 6.54
C GLY A 62 9.09 -23.18 6.48
N PHE A 63 9.11 -22.03 7.17
CA PHE A 63 10.28 -21.15 7.16
C PHE A 63 11.47 -21.65 8.02
N ASP A 64 11.28 -22.71 8.79
CA ASP A 64 12.28 -23.29 9.69
C ASP A 64 12.19 -24.83 9.62
N ASP A 65 12.72 -25.37 8.55
CA ASP A 65 12.72 -26.80 8.28
C ASP A 65 13.43 -27.62 9.36
N SER A 66 14.49 -27.08 9.97
CA SER A 66 15.21 -27.76 11.07
C SER A 66 14.34 -27.88 12.32
N ASN A 67 13.57 -26.85 12.66
CA ASN A 67 12.62 -26.93 13.76
C ASN A 67 11.46 -27.88 13.43
N ASP A 68 10.90 -27.79 12.23
CA ASP A 68 9.79 -28.61 11.80
C ASP A 68 10.16 -30.11 11.80
N PHE A 69 11.34 -30.43 11.28
CA PHE A 69 11.90 -31.77 11.36
C PHE A 69 11.97 -32.28 12.81
N ARG A 70 12.57 -31.49 13.72
CA ARG A 70 12.72 -31.84 15.13
C ARG A 70 11.37 -32.05 15.80
N GLU A 71 10.39 -31.20 15.56
CA GLU A 71 9.05 -31.31 16.10
C GLU A 71 8.31 -32.53 15.59
N ILE A 72 8.46 -32.88 14.32
CA ILE A 72 7.83 -34.07 13.74
C ILE A 72 8.47 -35.35 14.27
N VAL A 73 9.80 -35.44 14.24
CA VAL A 73 10.53 -36.69 14.50
C VAL A 73 10.78 -36.91 15.98
N ARG A 74 11.12 -35.88 16.74
CA ARG A 74 11.53 -35.99 18.14
C ARG A 74 10.52 -35.43 19.15
N GLY A 75 9.66 -34.53 18.71
CA GLY A 75 8.64 -33.92 19.58
C GLY A 75 7.69 -34.97 20.16
N SER A 76 7.22 -34.77 21.40
CA SER A 76 6.32 -35.69 22.11
C SER A 76 6.85 -37.16 22.13
N ILE A 77 8.15 -37.33 22.37
CA ILE A 77 8.83 -38.64 22.49
C ILE A 77 8.74 -39.44 21.16
N GLY A 78 8.73 -38.76 20.02
CA GLY A 78 8.73 -39.42 18.69
C GLY A 78 7.43 -40.12 18.29
N ARG A 79 6.32 -39.94 19.02
CA ARG A 79 5.05 -40.67 18.79
C ARG A 79 4.42 -40.42 17.41
N ARG A 80 4.88 -39.40 16.65
CA ARG A 80 4.24 -38.99 15.39
C ARG A 80 4.66 -39.83 14.20
N VAL A 81 5.81 -40.50 14.31
CA VAL A 81 6.38 -41.30 13.22
C VAL A 81 6.80 -42.68 13.74
N SER A 82 6.61 -43.73 12.94
CA SER A 82 6.99 -45.10 13.23
C SER A 82 7.89 -45.63 12.12
N LEU A 83 9.15 -45.89 12.42
CA LEU A 83 10.11 -46.45 11.45
C LEU A 83 9.79 -47.89 11.09
N LEU A 84 9.34 -48.68 12.06
CA LEU A 84 9.03 -50.11 11.89
C LEU A 84 7.76 -50.35 11.09
N SER A 85 6.80 -49.44 11.18
CA SER A 85 5.53 -49.49 10.48
C SER A 85 5.15 -48.10 10.00
N PRO A 86 5.74 -47.60 8.89
CA PRO A 86 5.57 -46.24 8.41
C PRO A 86 4.10 -45.82 8.26
N GLU A 87 3.22 -46.72 7.79
CA GLU A 87 1.79 -46.51 7.63
C GLU A 87 1.04 -46.27 8.95
N GLU A 88 1.57 -46.74 10.05
CA GLU A 88 1.01 -46.51 11.39
C GLU A 88 1.35 -45.12 11.97
N SER A 89 2.19 -44.35 11.30
CA SER A 89 2.59 -43.03 11.72
C SER A 89 1.41 -42.08 11.83
N LEU A 90 1.26 -41.37 12.93
CA LEU A 90 0.23 -40.32 13.09
C LEU A 90 0.39 -39.20 12.06
N LEU A 91 1.60 -38.97 11.54
CA LEU A 91 1.88 -38.04 10.45
C LEU A 91 1.14 -38.42 9.16
N LEU A 92 0.83 -39.69 8.95
CA LEU A 92 0.06 -40.22 7.81
C LEU A 92 -1.42 -40.44 8.16
N LYS A 93 -1.71 -41.06 9.30
CA LYS A 93 -3.07 -41.44 9.70
C LYS A 93 -3.99 -40.24 9.97
N LYS A 94 -3.47 -39.19 10.61
CA LYS A 94 -4.31 -38.01 10.90
C LYS A 94 -4.73 -37.25 9.64
N PRO A 95 -3.82 -36.88 8.72
CA PRO A 95 -4.21 -36.17 7.51
C PRO A 95 -5.07 -36.99 6.53
N THR A 96 -5.03 -38.33 6.60
CA THR A 96 -5.91 -39.21 5.81
C THR A 96 -7.26 -39.48 6.45
N LEU A 97 -7.47 -39.07 7.72
CA LEU A 97 -8.61 -39.37 8.56
C LEU A 97 -8.73 -40.86 8.97
N GLU A 98 -7.66 -41.64 8.87
CA GLU A 98 -7.57 -42.96 9.48
C GLU A 98 -7.47 -42.86 11.03
N ALA A 99 -7.10 -41.70 11.54
CA ALA A 99 -7.25 -41.28 12.93
C ALA A 99 -7.91 -39.90 12.98
N THR A 100 -8.63 -39.61 14.04
CA THR A 100 -9.37 -38.35 14.23
C THR A 100 -8.45 -37.15 14.08
N HIS A 101 -8.83 -36.20 13.20
CA HIS A 101 -8.10 -34.98 12.90
C HIS A 101 -9.04 -33.81 12.71
N GLU A 102 -9.04 -32.87 13.67
CA GLU A 102 -9.87 -31.66 13.62
C GLU A 102 -9.59 -30.78 12.40
N GLY A 103 -8.35 -30.80 11.89
CA GLY A 103 -7.96 -30.14 10.64
C GLY A 103 -8.59 -30.71 9.37
N GLY A 104 -9.38 -31.78 9.47
CA GLY A 104 -10.02 -32.47 8.34
C GLY A 104 -9.05 -33.30 7.51
N LYS A 105 -9.54 -33.82 6.38
CA LYS A 105 -8.73 -34.59 5.43
C LYS A 105 -7.79 -33.67 4.65
N ARG A 106 -6.48 -33.95 4.72
CA ARG A 106 -5.43 -33.15 4.07
C ARG A 106 -4.64 -33.93 3.05
N LEU A 107 -4.57 -35.25 3.19
CA LEU A 107 -3.93 -36.16 2.27
C LEU A 107 -4.90 -37.26 1.82
N GLN A 108 -4.72 -37.74 0.60
CA GLN A 108 -5.43 -38.90 0.13
C GLN A 108 -4.52 -40.15 0.25
N LEU A 109 -5.07 -41.21 0.78
CA LEU A 109 -4.37 -42.52 0.87
C LEU A 109 -3.87 -42.95 -0.51
N GLY A 110 -2.60 -43.30 -0.60
CA GLY A 110 -1.96 -43.73 -1.84
C GLY A 110 -1.62 -42.61 -2.84
N SER A 111 -1.90 -41.30 -2.48
CA SER A 111 -1.45 -40.19 -3.32
C SER A 111 0.08 -40.11 -3.41
N PRO A 112 0.63 -39.39 -4.40
CA PRO A 112 2.06 -39.17 -4.50
C PRO A 112 2.65 -38.55 -3.22
N GLU A 113 1.94 -37.61 -2.62
CA GLU A 113 2.34 -36.93 -1.36
C GLU A 113 2.38 -37.94 -0.19
N TYR A 114 1.34 -38.77 -0.06
CA TYR A 114 1.30 -39.84 0.95
C TYR A 114 2.46 -40.82 0.74
N THR A 115 2.69 -41.26 -0.49
CA THR A 115 3.75 -42.21 -0.85
C THR A 115 5.13 -41.61 -0.55
N THR A 116 5.37 -40.35 -0.86
CA THR A 116 6.62 -39.64 -0.56
C THR A 116 6.87 -39.57 0.94
N LEU A 117 5.86 -39.16 1.75
CA LEU A 117 5.98 -39.13 3.21
C LEU A 117 6.22 -40.51 3.80
N LYS A 118 5.49 -41.54 3.34
CA LYS A 118 5.70 -42.94 3.77
C LYS A 118 7.13 -43.40 3.44
N ARG A 119 7.61 -43.13 2.24
CA ARG A 119 8.98 -43.46 1.80
C ARG A 119 10.03 -42.74 2.66
N TRP A 120 9.86 -41.45 2.94
CA TRP A 120 10.75 -40.69 3.81
C TRP A 120 10.86 -41.29 5.21
N ILE A 121 9.73 -41.74 5.78
CA ILE A 121 9.72 -42.43 7.09
C ILE A 121 10.48 -43.75 6.99
N ALA A 122 10.21 -44.58 5.95
CA ALA A 122 10.88 -45.86 5.75
C ALA A 122 12.38 -45.73 5.48
N GLU A 123 12.83 -44.64 4.86
CA GLU A 123 14.27 -44.35 4.60
C GLU A 123 15.02 -43.83 5.85
N GLY A 124 14.36 -43.77 7.01
CA GLY A 124 14.96 -43.36 8.29
C GLY A 124 14.82 -41.91 8.61
N MET A 125 13.89 -41.18 7.99
CA MET A 125 13.57 -39.78 8.30
C MET A 125 14.81 -38.86 8.27
N ILE A 126 15.44 -38.77 7.09
CA ILE A 126 16.63 -37.91 6.91
C ILE A 126 16.20 -36.45 7.07
N GLY A 127 16.87 -35.73 7.98
CA GLY A 127 16.63 -34.32 8.25
C GLY A 127 17.33 -33.39 7.27
N PRO A 128 17.08 -32.07 7.39
CA PRO A 128 17.75 -31.05 6.58
C PRO A 128 19.28 -31.20 6.64
N SER A 129 19.94 -31.08 5.52
CA SER A 129 21.37 -31.30 5.39
C SER A 129 22.03 -30.33 4.41
N ALA A 130 23.36 -30.23 4.46
CA ALA A 130 24.12 -29.44 3.48
C ALA A 130 24.09 -30.03 2.03
N LYS A 131 23.52 -31.23 1.86
CA LYS A 131 23.35 -31.87 0.56
C LYS A 131 22.01 -31.50 -0.10
N ASP A 132 21.10 -30.85 0.62
CA ASP A 132 19.83 -30.40 0.05
C ASP A 132 20.10 -29.30 -0.97
N LYS A 133 19.32 -29.28 -2.04
CA LYS A 133 19.41 -28.25 -3.07
C LYS A 133 18.96 -26.91 -2.47
N LEU A 134 19.83 -25.92 -2.52
CA LEU A 134 19.49 -24.57 -2.11
C LEU A 134 18.67 -23.89 -3.20
N PHE A 135 17.47 -23.49 -2.85
CA PHE A 135 16.54 -22.85 -3.76
C PHE A 135 16.98 -21.43 -4.10
N LYS A 136 16.91 -21.05 -5.40
CA LYS A 136 17.35 -19.76 -5.91
C LYS A 136 16.19 -18.88 -6.41
N SER A 137 15.33 -19.41 -7.28
CA SER A 137 14.25 -18.64 -7.88
C SER A 137 13.07 -19.48 -8.34
N LEU A 138 11.88 -18.86 -8.38
CA LEU A 138 10.63 -19.43 -8.85
C LEU A 138 10.17 -18.69 -10.12
N GLU A 139 9.94 -19.43 -11.19
CA GLU A 139 9.34 -18.94 -12.42
C GLU A 139 7.91 -19.48 -12.53
N VAL A 140 6.95 -18.63 -12.89
CA VAL A 140 5.54 -18.98 -13.07
C VAL A 140 5.13 -18.66 -14.51
N LEU A 141 4.61 -19.63 -15.22
CA LEU A 141 4.18 -19.50 -16.61
C LEU A 141 2.73 -19.97 -16.81
N PRO A 142 1.96 -19.24 -17.63
CA PRO A 142 2.30 -17.98 -18.29
C PRO A 142 2.38 -16.81 -17.27
N VAL A 143 2.97 -15.68 -17.67
CA VAL A 143 3.08 -14.49 -16.78
C VAL A 143 1.73 -13.75 -16.71
N GLU A 144 1.09 -13.52 -17.87
CA GLU A 144 -0.20 -12.83 -18.00
C GLU A 144 -1.04 -13.46 -19.10
N ILE A 145 -2.36 -13.53 -18.90
CA ILE A 145 -3.33 -13.92 -19.95
C ILE A 145 -4.56 -13.03 -19.87
N ILE A 146 -5.06 -12.61 -21.03
CA ILE A 146 -6.42 -12.08 -21.21
C ILE A 146 -7.33 -13.26 -21.54
N ALA A 147 -8.28 -13.56 -20.66
CA ALA A 147 -9.12 -14.76 -20.74
C ALA A 147 -10.59 -14.42 -20.97
N LYS A 148 -11.35 -15.42 -21.43
CA LYS A 148 -12.81 -15.39 -21.49
C LYS A 148 -13.42 -16.13 -20.30
N ALA A 149 -14.62 -15.76 -19.87
CA ALA A 149 -15.33 -16.47 -18.81
C ALA A 149 -15.48 -17.96 -19.17
N GLY A 150 -15.23 -18.86 -18.20
CA GLY A 150 -15.23 -20.32 -18.37
C GLY A 150 -13.92 -20.89 -18.94
N GLN A 151 -12.99 -20.08 -19.40
CA GLN A 151 -11.71 -20.56 -19.93
C GLN A 151 -10.89 -21.25 -18.83
N LYS A 152 -10.33 -22.42 -19.17
CA LYS A 152 -9.42 -23.17 -18.30
C LYS A 152 -7.97 -22.93 -18.74
N ILE A 153 -7.10 -22.63 -17.78
CA ILE A 153 -5.69 -22.31 -18.00
C ILE A 153 -4.86 -23.16 -17.05
N LYS A 154 -3.78 -23.72 -17.54
CA LYS A 154 -2.82 -24.47 -16.72
C LYS A 154 -1.63 -23.57 -16.38
N ILE A 155 -1.33 -23.41 -15.10
CA ILE A 155 -0.10 -22.79 -14.62
C ILE A 155 0.98 -23.88 -14.53
N THR A 156 2.16 -23.58 -15.04
CA THR A 156 3.37 -24.37 -14.82
C THR A 156 4.37 -23.55 -13.99
N THR A 157 5.09 -24.25 -13.13
CA THR A 157 5.98 -23.60 -12.17
C THR A 157 7.35 -24.27 -12.22
N ARG A 158 8.40 -23.49 -12.46
CA ARG A 158 9.78 -23.97 -12.54
C ARG A 158 10.60 -23.43 -11.38
N GLY A 159 11.20 -24.30 -10.60
CA GLY A 159 12.17 -23.98 -9.57
C GLY A 159 13.59 -24.04 -10.10
N THR A 160 14.42 -23.05 -9.82
CA THR A 160 15.85 -23.03 -10.10
C THR A 160 16.63 -23.03 -8.79
N TYR A 161 17.71 -23.77 -8.72
CA TYR A 161 18.54 -23.94 -7.52
C TYR A 161 19.93 -23.29 -7.70
N GLU A 162 20.69 -23.15 -6.61
CA GLU A 162 22.02 -22.49 -6.63
C GLU A 162 23.05 -23.25 -7.49
N ASP A 163 22.87 -24.56 -7.67
CA ASP A 163 23.66 -25.39 -8.60
C ASP A 163 23.27 -25.17 -10.09
N ASN A 164 22.39 -24.20 -10.38
CA ASN A 164 21.78 -23.92 -11.66
C ASN A 164 20.94 -25.06 -12.25
N SER A 165 20.66 -26.13 -11.50
CA SER A 165 19.66 -27.11 -11.89
C SER A 165 18.25 -26.50 -11.84
N SER A 166 17.35 -27.03 -12.67
CA SER A 166 15.98 -26.54 -12.78
C SER A 166 15.03 -27.70 -12.91
N GLU A 167 13.88 -27.67 -12.23
CA GLU A 167 12.86 -28.72 -12.30
C GLU A 167 11.44 -28.13 -12.34
N ASP A 168 10.48 -28.90 -12.86
CA ASP A 168 9.06 -28.57 -12.74
C ASP A 168 8.60 -28.86 -11.30
N VAL A 169 8.22 -27.80 -10.57
CA VAL A 169 7.75 -27.89 -9.19
C VAL A 169 6.25 -27.67 -9.06
N SER A 170 5.50 -27.72 -10.18
CA SER A 170 4.05 -27.48 -10.19
C SER A 170 3.29 -28.43 -9.28
N SER A 171 3.74 -29.67 -9.14
CA SER A 171 3.15 -30.65 -8.23
C SER A 171 3.49 -30.41 -6.75
N LYS A 172 4.54 -29.64 -6.46
CA LYS A 172 5.02 -29.32 -5.11
C LYS A 172 4.60 -27.93 -4.65
N ALA A 173 4.22 -27.03 -5.58
CA ALA A 173 3.81 -25.66 -5.28
C ALA A 173 2.39 -25.58 -4.72
N SER A 174 2.11 -24.53 -3.95
CA SER A 174 0.75 -24.16 -3.54
C SER A 174 0.23 -22.98 -4.37
N PHE A 175 -1.07 -22.97 -4.66
CA PHE A 175 -1.74 -21.98 -5.50
C PHE A 175 -2.90 -21.36 -4.75
N ASP A 176 -2.95 -20.01 -4.72
CA ASP A 176 -4.03 -19.25 -4.08
C ASP A 176 -4.48 -18.11 -5.01
N SER A 177 -5.79 -17.98 -5.23
CA SER A 177 -6.34 -16.85 -5.97
C SER A 177 -6.51 -15.65 -5.02
N MET A 178 -6.04 -14.47 -5.44
CA MET A 178 -6.25 -13.24 -4.66
C MET A 178 -7.66 -12.66 -4.80
N ASN A 179 -8.39 -13.06 -5.86
CA ASN A 179 -9.80 -12.71 -6.05
C ASN A 179 -10.56 -13.85 -6.74
N THR A 180 -11.29 -14.62 -5.96
CA THR A 180 -12.04 -15.81 -6.45
C THR A 180 -13.29 -15.46 -7.28
N SER A 181 -13.73 -14.21 -7.29
CA SER A 181 -14.81 -13.75 -8.18
C SER A 181 -14.33 -13.61 -9.62
N VAL A 182 -13.04 -13.31 -9.82
CA VAL A 182 -12.41 -13.20 -11.14
C VAL A 182 -11.89 -14.55 -11.64
N ALA A 183 -11.17 -15.28 -10.81
CA ALA A 183 -10.65 -16.62 -11.17
C ALA A 183 -10.47 -17.51 -9.93
N THR A 184 -10.67 -18.81 -10.10
CA THR A 184 -10.35 -19.83 -9.09
C THR A 184 -9.23 -20.71 -9.56
N VAL A 185 -8.48 -21.31 -8.64
CA VAL A 185 -7.39 -22.25 -8.93
C VAL A 185 -7.50 -23.49 -8.04
N ASP A 186 -7.17 -24.64 -8.58
CA ASP A 186 -7.06 -25.87 -7.79
C ASP A 186 -5.60 -26.14 -7.34
N ASN A 187 -5.43 -27.16 -6.51
CA ASN A 187 -4.11 -27.55 -5.99
C ASN A 187 -3.14 -28.07 -7.06
N LEU A 188 -3.59 -28.27 -8.28
CA LEU A 188 -2.76 -28.69 -9.41
C LEU A 188 -2.38 -27.51 -10.30
N GLY A 189 -2.81 -26.28 -10.00
CA GLY A 189 -2.56 -25.10 -10.80
C GLY A 189 -3.47 -24.99 -12.04
N ASN A 190 -4.65 -25.65 -12.03
CA ASN A 190 -5.67 -25.41 -13.05
C ASN A 190 -6.51 -24.22 -12.64
N VAL A 191 -6.46 -23.15 -13.44
CA VAL A 191 -7.20 -21.91 -13.23
C VAL A 191 -8.48 -21.95 -14.05
N ILE A 192 -9.59 -21.50 -13.46
CA ILE A 192 -10.87 -21.30 -14.15
C ILE A 192 -11.22 -19.82 -14.06
N ALA A 193 -11.29 -19.15 -15.19
CA ALA A 193 -11.75 -17.78 -15.33
C ALA A 193 -13.26 -17.70 -15.03
N LYS A 194 -13.69 -16.76 -14.16
CA LYS A 194 -15.08 -16.66 -13.67
C LYS A 194 -15.82 -15.45 -14.21
N GLY A 195 -15.43 -14.27 -13.81
CA GLY A 195 -16.09 -13.00 -14.07
C GLY A 195 -15.13 -11.89 -14.45
N PRO A 196 -15.65 -10.76 -14.96
CA PRO A 196 -14.82 -9.64 -15.39
C PRO A 196 -14.01 -9.04 -14.25
N GLY A 197 -12.83 -8.53 -14.58
CA GLY A 197 -11.89 -7.95 -13.63
C GLY A 197 -10.48 -8.47 -13.83
N GLU A 198 -9.65 -8.24 -12.83
CA GLU A 198 -8.26 -8.64 -12.82
C GLU A 198 -7.88 -9.24 -11.48
N THR A 199 -7.10 -10.31 -11.50
CA THR A 199 -6.53 -10.89 -10.29
C THR A 199 -5.18 -11.53 -10.57
N VAL A 200 -4.46 -11.85 -9.50
CA VAL A 200 -3.28 -12.71 -9.58
C VAL A 200 -3.54 -14.03 -8.84
N ILE A 201 -3.00 -15.09 -9.40
CA ILE A 201 -2.87 -16.37 -8.73
C ILE A 201 -1.47 -16.39 -8.11
N MET A 202 -1.43 -16.39 -6.79
CA MET A 202 -0.19 -16.54 -6.04
C MET A 202 0.28 -17.99 -6.09
N VAL A 203 1.54 -18.18 -6.41
CA VAL A 203 2.23 -19.48 -6.41
C VAL A 203 3.34 -19.43 -5.38
N ARG A 204 3.41 -20.43 -4.53
CA ARG A 204 4.43 -20.51 -3.48
C ARG A 204 5.15 -21.84 -3.52
N TYR A 205 6.49 -21.77 -3.44
CA TYR A 205 7.38 -22.91 -3.30
C TYR A 205 8.63 -22.54 -2.51
N LEU A 206 8.99 -23.34 -1.48
CA LEU A 206 10.18 -23.16 -0.63
C LEU A 206 10.41 -21.72 -0.13
N GLY A 207 9.34 -21.06 0.31
CA GLY A 207 9.42 -19.68 0.82
C GLY A 207 9.40 -18.59 -0.26
N ALA A 208 9.62 -18.94 -1.53
CA ALA A 208 9.46 -17.98 -2.63
C ALA A 208 8.01 -17.84 -3.06
N VAL A 209 7.68 -16.65 -3.54
CA VAL A 209 6.36 -16.29 -4.08
C VAL A 209 6.51 -15.81 -5.51
N GLY A 210 5.70 -16.37 -6.41
CA GLY A 210 5.52 -15.91 -7.78
C GLY A 210 4.05 -15.66 -8.06
N VAL A 211 3.73 -15.01 -9.17
CA VAL A 211 2.34 -14.72 -9.55
C VAL A 211 2.08 -14.98 -11.02
N PHE A 212 0.87 -15.42 -11.31
CA PHE A 212 0.27 -15.44 -12.64
C PHE A 212 -0.87 -14.42 -12.67
N ARG A 213 -0.86 -13.50 -13.63
CA ARG A 213 -1.86 -12.46 -13.80
C ARG A 213 -2.92 -12.89 -14.79
N ILE A 214 -4.20 -12.71 -14.44
CA ILE A 214 -5.33 -12.99 -15.33
C ILE A 214 -6.25 -11.77 -15.41
N ILE A 215 -6.61 -11.40 -16.64
CA ILE A 215 -7.50 -10.29 -16.97
C ILE A 215 -8.72 -10.87 -17.70
N LEU A 216 -9.91 -10.59 -17.22
CA LEU A 216 -11.18 -10.85 -17.91
C LEU A 216 -11.81 -9.51 -18.27
N PRO A 217 -11.92 -9.17 -19.57
CA PRO A 217 -12.51 -7.91 -20.00
C PRO A 217 -13.97 -7.75 -19.55
N PHE A 218 -14.36 -6.51 -19.23
CA PHE A 218 -15.73 -6.15 -18.87
C PHE A 218 -16.64 -6.06 -20.09
N GLY A 219 -16.07 -5.80 -21.27
CA GLY A 219 -16.78 -5.65 -22.53
C GLY A 219 -15.86 -5.21 -23.65
N GLU A 220 -16.32 -4.31 -24.50
CA GLU A 220 -15.56 -3.70 -25.58
C GLU A 220 -15.37 -2.21 -25.29
N ALA A 221 -14.12 -1.74 -25.33
CA ALA A 221 -13.79 -0.34 -25.10
C ALA A 221 -14.28 0.53 -26.26
N LYS A 222 -14.93 1.68 -25.95
CA LYS A 222 -15.48 2.64 -26.94
C LYS A 222 -15.02 4.05 -26.60
N GLY A 223 -15.01 4.94 -27.61
CA GLY A 223 -14.74 6.37 -27.43
C GLY A 223 -13.31 6.72 -27.07
N LEU A 224 -12.33 5.83 -27.28
CA LEU A 224 -10.91 6.06 -26.95
C LEU A 224 -10.22 7.03 -27.91
N ASP A 225 -10.76 7.25 -29.10
CA ASP A 225 -10.14 8.09 -30.15
C ASP A 225 -10.02 9.57 -29.72
N THR A 226 -10.91 10.02 -28.85
CA THR A 226 -10.84 11.38 -28.28
C THR A 226 -9.66 11.58 -27.34
N PHE A 227 -9.23 10.53 -26.68
CA PHE A 227 -8.05 10.52 -25.81
C PHE A 227 -6.74 10.34 -26.58
N ALA A 228 -6.76 9.65 -27.71
CA ALA A 228 -5.58 9.33 -28.52
C ALA A 228 -4.86 10.58 -29.09
N LYS A 229 -5.51 11.73 -29.10
CA LYS A 229 -4.96 13.00 -29.59
C LYS A 229 -4.02 13.70 -28.60
N ASN A 230 -4.01 13.28 -27.34
CA ASN A 230 -3.16 13.87 -26.30
C ASN A 230 -1.81 13.14 -26.22
N ASP A 231 -0.73 13.88 -26.12
CA ASP A 231 0.64 13.32 -26.01
C ASP A 231 1.05 13.02 -24.57
N ASN A 232 0.14 13.11 -23.60
CA ASN A 232 0.40 12.83 -22.20
C ASN A 232 0.69 11.33 -21.96
N LEU A 233 1.77 11.03 -21.24
CA LEU A 233 2.21 9.67 -20.93
C LEU A 233 1.12 8.85 -20.19
N ILE A 234 0.42 9.49 -19.24
CA ILE A 234 -0.62 8.85 -18.43
C ILE A 234 -1.79 8.42 -19.32
N ASP A 235 -2.24 9.31 -20.21
CA ASP A 235 -3.37 9.04 -21.09
C ASP A 235 -3.06 7.87 -22.03
N LYS A 236 -1.88 7.86 -22.64
CA LYS A 236 -1.43 6.75 -23.51
C LYS A 236 -1.47 5.40 -22.81
N MET A 237 -0.94 5.33 -21.59
CA MET A 237 -0.87 4.08 -20.83
C MET A 237 -2.27 3.60 -20.37
N TRP A 238 -3.17 4.53 -20.02
CA TRP A 238 -4.54 4.15 -19.67
C TRP A 238 -5.37 3.73 -20.87
N ILE A 239 -5.20 4.34 -22.04
CA ILE A 239 -5.83 3.88 -23.29
C ILE A 239 -5.52 2.40 -23.55
N GLU A 240 -4.24 2.01 -23.46
CA GLU A 240 -3.86 0.62 -23.66
C GLU A 240 -4.44 -0.31 -22.58
N LYS A 241 -4.51 0.15 -21.34
CA LYS A 241 -5.15 -0.61 -20.26
C LYS A 241 -6.65 -0.77 -20.48
N TRP A 242 -7.36 0.30 -20.88
CA TRP A 242 -8.80 0.25 -21.18
C TRP A 242 -9.12 -0.66 -22.38
N LYS A 243 -8.26 -0.71 -23.40
CA LYS A 243 -8.38 -1.69 -24.48
C LYS A 243 -8.29 -3.13 -23.94
N LYS A 244 -7.32 -3.42 -23.08
CA LYS A 244 -7.16 -4.76 -22.46
C LYS A 244 -8.35 -5.15 -21.58
N THR A 245 -8.91 -4.21 -20.84
CA THR A 245 -10.00 -4.46 -19.87
C THR A 245 -11.39 -4.30 -20.46
N GLY A 246 -11.50 -3.74 -21.68
CA GLY A 246 -12.79 -3.50 -22.33
C GLY A 246 -13.64 -2.42 -21.64
N LEU A 247 -12.98 -1.44 -20.99
CA LEU A 247 -13.62 -0.33 -20.30
C LEU A 247 -13.55 0.96 -21.13
N SER A 248 -14.48 1.86 -20.87
CA SER A 248 -14.54 3.16 -21.53
C SER A 248 -14.60 4.28 -20.50
N PRO A 249 -13.82 5.37 -20.68
CA PRO A 249 -13.79 6.47 -19.73
C PRO A 249 -15.07 7.31 -19.78
N SER A 250 -15.34 8.08 -18.71
CA SER A 250 -16.34 9.13 -18.66
C SER A 250 -15.93 10.33 -19.52
N HIS A 251 -16.81 11.33 -19.64
CA HIS A 251 -16.48 12.59 -20.31
C HIS A 251 -15.52 13.45 -19.47
N ILE A 252 -14.94 14.45 -20.09
CA ILE A 252 -14.11 15.45 -19.41
C ILE A 252 -14.99 16.34 -18.53
N CYS A 253 -14.53 16.64 -17.32
CA CYS A 253 -15.23 17.49 -16.36
C CYS A 253 -15.32 18.95 -16.85
N THR A 254 -16.26 19.71 -16.29
CA THR A 254 -16.39 21.15 -16.54
C THR A 254 -15.18 21.94 -16.05
N ASP A 255 -15.05 23.18 -16.47
CA ASP A 255 -13.96 24.03 -16.02
C ASP A 255 -14.06 24.36 -14.53
N GLU A 256 -15.28 24.52 -14.03
CA GLU A 256 -15.54 24.76 -12.62
C GLU A 256 -15.19 23.56 -11.74
N GLU A 257 -15.55 22.34 -12.15
CA GLU A 257 -15.14 21.09 -11.48
C GLU A 257 -13.62 20.94 -11.47
N PHE A 258 -12.98 21.15 -12.63
CA PHE A 258 -11.52 21.10 -12.74
C PHE A 258 -10.84 22.11 -11.80
N PHE A 259 -11.30 23.35 -11.79
CA PHE A 259 -10.70 24.44 -11.02
C PHE A 259 -10.84 24.20 -9.51
N ARG A 260 -12.04 23.75 -9.06
CA ARG A 260 -12.27 23.31 -7.68
C ARG A 260 -11.35 22.15 -7.30
N ARG A 261 -11.26 21.13 -8.18
CA ARG A 261 -10.48 19.90 -7.96
C ARG A 261 -9.00 20.18 -7.75
N ILE A 262 -8.37 20.99 -8.60
CA ILE A 262 -6.95 21.32 -8.45
C ILE A 262 -6.65 22.13 -7.20
N HIS A 263 -7.56 23.00 -6.76
CA HIS A 263 -7.42 23.73 -5.50
C HIS A 263 -7.52 22.81 -4.29
N LEU A 264 -8.52 21.95 -4.23
CA LEU A 264 -8.69 21.01 -3.12
C LEU A 264 -7.56 19.98 -3.05
N ASN A 265 -7.13 19.41 -4.18
CA ASN A 265 -6.08 18.40 -4.19
C ASN A 265 -4.68 18.97 -3.88
N THR A 266 -4.39 20.17 -4.36
CA THR A 266 -3.05 20.77 -4.30
C THR A 266 -2.87 21.71 -3.11
N LEU A 267 -3.89 22.51 -2.78
CA LEU A 267 -3.84 23.58 -1.78
C LEU A 267 -4.67 23.28 -0.53
N SER A 268 -5.50 22.24 -0.58
CA SER A 268 -6.46 21.93 0.50
C SER A 268 -7.36 23.11 0.86
N THR A 269 -7.79 23.90 -0.13
CA THR A 269 -8.71 25.04 0.03
C THR A 269 -9.62 25.18 -1.18
N LEU A 270 -10.75 25.84 -1.01
CA LEU A 270 -11.62 26.24 -2.12
C LEU A 270 -11.01 27.44 -2.87
N PRO A 271 -11.25 27.57 -4.19
CA PRO A 271 -10.90 28.78 -4.94
C PRO A 271 -11.78 29.98 -4.53
N ASN A 272 -11.27 31.21 -4.67
CA ASN A 272 -12.06 32.40 -4.41
C ASN A 272 -13.11 32.63 -5.53
N PRO A 273 -14.29 33.21 -5.22
CA PRO A 273 -15.34 33.51 -6.20
C PRO A 273 -14.83 34.28 -7.42
N GLU A 274 -13.99 35.28 -7.20
CA GLU A 274 -13.41 36.10 -8.29
C GLU A 274 -12.46 35.29 -9.17
N GLU A 275 -11.68 34.36 -8.60
CA GLU A 275 -10.79 33.46 -9.35
C GLU A 275 -11.61 32.50 -10.23
N ILE A 276 -12.75 32.00 -9.72
CA ILE A 276 -13.64 31.11 -10.47
C ILE A 276 -14.23 31.84 -11.68
N LEU A 277 -14.78 33.05 -11.45
CA LEU A 277 -15.38 33.86 -12.52
C LEU A 277 -14.34 34.24 -13.58
N ALA A 278 -13.14 34.62 -13.16
CA ALA A 278 -12.04 34.95 -14.07
C ALA A 278 -11.61 33.72 -14.90
N PHE A 279 -11.49 32.54 -14.27
CA PHE A 279 -11.12 31.31 -14.97
C PHE A 279 -12.20 30.87 -15.95
N LYS A 280 -13.49 31.03 -15.58
CA LYS A 280 -14.61 30.72 -16.46
C LYS A 280 -14.66 31.62 -17.67
N ALA A 281 -14.40 32.93 -17.49
CA ALA A 281 -14.40 33.93 -18.57
C ALA A 281 -13.17 33.86 -19.48
N ASP A 282 -12.11 33.19 -19.05
CA ASP A 282 -10.87 33.05 -19.84
C ASP A 282 -11.11 32.13 -21.04
N SER A 283 -10.94 32.66 -22.25
CA SER A 283 -11.07 31.92 -23.51
C SER A 283 -9.76 31.27 -23.98
N ASN A 284 -8.67 31.38 -23.21
CA ASN A 284 -7.38 30.79 -23.55
C ASN A 284 -7.48 29.25 -23.56
N PRO A 285 -7.15 28.54 -24.64
CA PRO A 285 -7.16 27.09 -24.69
C PRO A 285 -6.21 26.42 -23.69
N GLU A 286 -5.14 27.13 -23.28
CA GLU A 286 -4.16 26.67 -22.28
C GLU A 286 -4.52 27.05 -20.83
N LYS A 287 -5.71 27.59 -20.57
CA LYS A 287 -6.10 28.11 -19.25
C LYS A 287 -5.98 27.08 -18.12
N ARG A 288 -6.31 25.81 -18.39
CA ARG A 288 -6.17 24.71 -17.38
C ARG A 288 -4.70 24.50 -17.03
N LYS A 289 -3.81 24.47 -18.00
CA LYS A 289 -2.37 24.35 -17.80
C LYS A 289 -1.78 25.55 -17.02
N LEU A 290 -2.20 26.76 -17.34
CA LEU A 290 -1.81 27.97 -16.61
C LEU A 290 -2.34 27.95 -15.15
N ALA A 291 -3.55 27.46 -14.93
CA ALA A 291 -4.11 27.31 -13.60
C ALA A 291 -3.32 26.28 -12.76
N ILE A 292 -2.88 25.17 -13.37
CA ILE A 292 -1.99 24.19 -12.72
C ILE A 292 -0.68 24.84 -12.24
N GLU A 293 -0.02 25.62 -13.10
CA GLU A 293 1.20 26.33 -12.71
C GLU A 293 0.94 27.31 -11.57
N LYS A 294 -0.18 28.02 -11.60
CA LYS A 294 -0.57 28.99 -10.56
C LYS A 294 -0.74 28.29 -9.20
N VAL A 295 -1.49 27.18 -9.13
CA VAL A 295 -1.72 26.48 -7.84
C VAL A 295 -0.44 25.83 -7.29
N LEU A 296 0.46 25.31 -8.14
CA LEU A 296 1.74 24.72 -7.71
C LEU A 296 2.68 25.75 -7.06
N ASN A 297 2.48 27.06 -7.30
CA ASN A 297 3.32 28.13 -6.78
C ASN A 297 2.65 28.95 -5.66
N ARG A 298 1.46 28.56 -5.22
CA ARG A 298 0.77 29.24 -4.11
C ARG A 298 1.34 28.83 -2.73
N PRO A 299 1.36 29.74 -1.76
CA PRO A 299 1.87 29.43 -0.41
C PRO A 299 1.08 28.32 0.31
N GLU A 300 -0.21 28.16 0.02
CA GLU A 300 -1.05 27.09 0.59
C GLU A 300 -0.58 25.67 0.19
N TYR A 301 0.15 25.55 -0.91
CA TYR A 301 0.82 24.31 -1.31
C TYR A 301 1.74 23.79 -0.20
N VAL A 302 2.51 24.69 0.39
CA VAL A 302 3.47 24.36 1.44
C VAL A 302 2.77 23.79 2.67
N ASP A 303 1.71 24.46 3.13
CA ASP A 303 0.96 24.02 4.32
C ASP A 303 0.27 22.68 4.09
N SER A 304 -0.38 22.51 2.93
CA SER A 304 -1.08 21.29 2.56
C SER A 304 -0.16 20.07 2.58
N TRP A 305 1.01 20.16 1.94
CA TRP A 305 1.95 19.04 1.85
C TRP A 305 2.74 18.82 3.14
N ALA A 306 3.11 19.86 3.85
CA ALA A 306 3.72 19.73 5.18
C ALA A 306 2.78 19.03 6.17
N TYR A 307 1.48 19.31 6.11
CA TYR A 307 0.48 18.64 6.96
C TYR A 307 0.39 17.15 6.66
N LYS A 308 0.22 16.77 5.37
CA LYS A 308 0.14 15.35 4.93
C LYS A 308 1.37 14.55 5.32
N TRP A 309 2.56 15.11 5.14
CA TRP A 309 3.80 14.45 5.56
C TRP A 309 3.98 14.45 7.07
N GLY A 310 3.42 15.44 7.77
CA GLY A 310 3.33 15.44 9.23
C GLY A 310 2.50 14.28 9.78
N ASP A 311 1.39 13.92 9.11
CA ASP A 311 0.60 12.74 9.45
C ASP A 311 1.45 11.46 9.30
N LEU A 312 2.09 11.29 8.15
CA LEU A 312 2.86 10.09 7.81
C LEU A 312 4.09 9.90 8.70
N LEU A 313 4.76 10.99 9.09
CA LEU A 313 5.92 10.99 9.96
C LEU A 313 5.58 11.13 11.45
N ARG A 314 4.31 11.01 11.80
CA ARG A 314 3.80 11.01 13.19
C ARG A 314 4.21 12.28 13.97
N ASN A 315 4.19 13.45 13.32
CA ASN A 315 4.52 14.72 13.95
C ASN A 315 3.49 15.10 15.02
N SER A 316 3.75 14.78 16.27
CA SER A 316 2.83 15.01 17.40
C SER A 316 3.57 15.49 18.64
N ARG A 317 3.02 16.50 19.32
CA ARG A 317 3.56 17.01 20.59
C ARG A 317 3.54 16.00 21.73
N ASP A 318 2.72 14.95 21.64
CA ASP A 318 2.68 13.89 22.66
C ASP A 318 3.98 13.10 22.74
N VAL A 319 4.69 12.97 21.63
CA VAL A 319 5.94 12.20 21.53
C VAL A 319 7.15 13.12 21.37
N LEU A 320 7.03 14.16 20.54
CA LEU A 320 8.13 15.06 20.19
C LEU A 320 8.24 16.29 21.11
N GLN A 321 7.28 16.46 22.00
CA GLN A 321 7.07 17.71 22.76
C GLN A 321 6.80 18.90 21.81
N LYS A 322 6.41 20.06 22.34
CA LYS A 322 6.06 21.24 21.51
C LYS A 322 7.24 21.68 20.62
N LYS A 323 8.47 21.70 21.14
CA LYS A 323 9.65 22.18 20.39
C LYS A 323 10.02 21.26 19.23
N GLY A 324 10.09 19.95 19.46
CA GLY A 324 10.39 18.96 18.41
C GLY A 324 9.31 18.95 17.33
N MET A 325 8.04 18.97 17.73
CA MET A 325 6.90 19.04 16.82
C MET A 325 6.99 20.26 15.88
N TRP A 326 7.27 21.47 16.42
CA TRP A 326 7.44 22.67 15.61
C TRP A 326 8.70 22.61 14.73
N SER A 327 9.80 22.06 15.25
CA SER A 327 11.04 21.88 14.47
C SER A 327 10.81 21.00 13.25
N GLN A 328 10.15 19.84 13.43
CA GLN A 328 9.82 18.94 12.32
C GLN A 328 8.82 19.58 11.35
N HIS A 329 7.78 20.25 11.85
CA HIS A 329 6.81 20.95 11.01
C HIS A 329 7.47 22.04 10.15
N ASN A 330 8.33 22.87 10.73
CA ASN A 330 9.02 23.93 10.01
C ASN A 330 9.99 23.37 8.96
N TRP A 331 10.69 22.27 9.27
CA TRP A 331 11.51 21.58 8.29
C TRP A 331 10.65 21.03 7.13
N LEU A 332 9.53 20.37 7.41
CA LEU A 332 8.61 19.90 6.35
C LEU A 332 8.12 21.08 5.48
N ARG A 333 7.81 22.21 6.07
CA ARG A 333 7.44 23.41 5.32
C ARG A 333 8.58 23.91 4.42
N SER A 334 9.84 23.86 4.89
CA SER A 334 10.98 24.25 4.05
C SER A 334 11.17 23.27 2.87
N VAL A 335 10.98 21.96 3.07
CA VAL A 335 11.05 20.96 2.01
C VAL A 335 10.13 21.31 0.83
N PHE A 336 8.85 21.65 1.12
CA PHE A 336 7.87 21.95 0.07
C PHE A 336 7.96 23.38 -0.47
N ARG A 337 8.38 24.35 0.36
CA ARG A 337 8.63 25.73 -0.08
C ARG A 337 9.77 25.77 -1.09
N ASP A 338 10.86 25.09 -0.79
CA ASP A 338 12.10 25.11 -1.56
C ASP A 338 12.10 24.04 -2.67
N ASN A 339 10.99 23.31 -2.81
CA ASN A 339 10.82 22.18 -3.75
C ASN A 339 11.98 21.20 -3.69
N MET A 340 12.35 20.78 -2.47
CA MET A 340 13.46 19.84 -2.25
C MET A 340 13.23 18.55 -3.03
N ARG A 341 14.28 18.05 -3.66
CA ARG A 341 14.26 16.73 -4.30
C ARG A 341 13.89 15.66 -3.30
N MET A 342 12.94 14.77 -3.64
CA MET A 342 12.43 13.80 -2.68
C MET A 342 13.43 12.69 -2.33
N ASP A 343 14.43 12.45 -3.15
CA ASP A 343 15.56 11.58 -2.81
C ASP A 343 16.49 12.22 -1.75
N ASN A 344 16.65 13.54 -1.77
CA ASN A 344 17.36 14.28 -0.73
C ASN A 344 16.55 14.35 0.56
N PHE A 345 15.23 14.58 0.46
CA PHE A 345 14.31 14.51 1.60
C PHE A 345 14.43 13.16 2.35
N ALA A 346 14.42 12.04 1.63
CA ALA A 346 14.62 10.72 2.21
C ALA A 346 16.00 10.61 2.87
N GLY A 347 17.05 11.11 2.20
CA GLY A 347 18.42 11.10 2.72
C GLY A 347 18.56 11.91 4.02
N GLU A 348 18.08 13.16 4.04
CA GLU A 348 18.13 14.01 5.25
C GLU A 348 17.41 13.38 6.44
N LEU A 349 16.23 12.79 6.19
CA LEU A 349 15.47 12.15 7.26
C LEU A 349 16.18 10.92 7.81
N LEU A 350 16.67 10.03 6.93
CA LEU A 350 17.25 8.73 7.32
C LEU A 350 18.63 8.85 7.94
N THR A 351 19.38 9.93 7.70
CA THR A 351 20.74 10.13 8.25
C THR A 351 20.82 11.23 9.30
N ALA A 352 19.69 11.79 9.72
CA ALA A 352 19.66 12.86 10.70
C ALA A 352 20.31 12.48 12.04
N VAL A 353 21.03 13.45 12.62
CA VAL A 353 21.65 13.39 13.95
C VAL A 353 21.54 14.74 14.66
N GLY A 354 21.87 14.79 15.93
CA GLY A 354 21.89 16.00 16.75
C GLY A 354 20.59 16.26 17.51
N SER A 355 20.39 17.51 17.91
CA SER A 355 19.19 17.92 18.65
C SER A 355 17.96 17.94 17.74
N PRO A 356 16.86 17.25 18.11
CA PRO A 356 15.60 17.32 17.35
C PRO A 356 14.96 18.71 17.32
N TYR A 357 15.40 19.60 18.23
CA TYR A 357 14.89 20.98 18.27
C TYR A 357 15.60 21.90 17.27
N ALA A 358 16.89 21.65 17.00
CA ALA A 358 17.68 22.38 16.02
C ALA A 358 17.63 21.73 14.65
N ASN A 359 17.51 20.39 14.60
CA ASN A 359 17.49 19.59 13.38
C ASN A 359 16.15 18.84 13.23
N GLY A 360 15.19 19.40 12.51
CA GLY A 360 13.84 18.87 12.34
C GLY A 360 13.77 17.40 11.96
N PRO A 361 14.53 16.92 10.94
CA PRO A 361 14.58 15.51 10.55
C PRO A 361 14.98 14.53 11.68
N ALA A 362 15.78 14.98 12.66
CA ALA A 362 16.20 14.13 13.78
C ALA A 362 15.04 13.63 14.65
N ASN A 363 13.88 14.29 14.56
CA ASN A 363 12.64 13.85 15.22
C ASN A 363 12.17 12.47 14.76
N PHE A 364 12.53 12.02 13.56
CA PHE A 364 12.28 10.66 13.10
C PHE A 364 12.82 9.60 14.08
N PHE A 365 13.99 9.85 14.65
CA PHE A 365 14.64 8.94 15.59
C PHE A 365 14.21 9.12 17.05
N VAL A 366 13.48 10.18 17.37
CA VAL A 366 12.86 10.34 18.71
C VAL A 366 11.74 9.33 18.88
N ILE A 367 10.98 9.06 17.82
CA ILE A 367 9.80 8.19 17.84
C ILE A 367 10.24 6.72 17.76
N GLY A 368 9.87 5.92 18.76
CA GLY A 368 10.09 4.48 18.74
C GLY A 368 11.55 4.03 18.94
N SER A 369 11.84 2.88 18.40
CA SER A 369 13.11 2.15 18.53
C SER A 369 13.68 1.78 17.15
N ARG A 370 14.80 1.08 17.13
CA ARG A 370 15.46 0.57 15.92
C ARG A 370 14.50 -0.18 14.98
N ASP A 371 13.64 -1.04 15.53
CA ASP A 371 12.67 -1.81 14.75
C ASP A 371 11.60 -0.88 14.15
N ASP A 372 11.08 0.06 14.95
CA ASP A 372 10.11 1.07 14.47
C ASP A 372 10.70 1.95 13.35
N TRP A 373 11.98 2.36 13.46
CA TRP A 373 12.64 3.16 12.42
C TRP A 373 12.78 2.37 11.12
N THR A 374 13.12 1.06 11.24
CA THR A 374 13.22 0.16 10.09
C THR A 374 11.87 0.01 9.38
N GLU A 375 10.83 -0.32 10.15
CA GLU A 375 9.47 -0.52 9.63
C GLU A 375 8.93 0.76 9.02
N THR A 376 9.09 1.91 9.71
CA THR A 376 8.69 3.23 9.19
C THR A 376 9.45 3.58 7.91
N ALA A 377 10.78 3.38 7.86
CA ALA A 377 11.56 3.66 6.66
C ALA A 377 11.10 2.83 5.45
N CYS A 378 10.83 1.54 5.66
CA CYS A 378 10.32 0.68 4.59
C CYS A 378 8.91 1.07 4.15
N GLN A 379 8.01 1.38 5.06
CA GLN A 379 6.64 1.76 4.76
C GLN A 379 6.55 3.13 4.08
N VAL A 380 7.33 4.12 4.56
CA VAL A 380 7.31 5.49 4.02
C VAL A 380 8.02 5.60 2.68
N PHE A 381 9.21 4.99 2.53
CA PHE A 381 10.07 5.18 1.38
C PHE A 381 10.06 4.05 0.35
N LEU A 382 9.67 2.84 0.76
CA LEU A 382 9.54 1.70 -0.16
C LEU A 382 8.09 1.26 -0.38
N GLY A 383 7.16 1.72 0.47
CA GLY A 383 5.77 1.28 0.43
C GLY A 383 5.58 -0.18 0.86
N VAL A 384 6.51 -0.74 1.62
CA VAL A 384 6.54 -2.16 2.00
C VAL A 384 6.29 -2.32 3.50
N ARG A 385 5.32 -3.15 3.86
CA ARG A 385 5.01 -3.50 5.25
C ARG A 385 5.83 -4.71 5.68
N MET A 386 6.89 -4.48 6.46
CA MET A 386 7.84 -5.53 6.86
C MET A 386 7.51 -6.25 8.16
N GLN A 387 6.53 -5.82 8.92
CA GLN A 387 6.26 -6.31 10.29
C GLN A 387 6.16 -7.83 10.38
N CYS A 388 5.55 -8.49 9.37
CA CYS A 388 5.44 -9.94 9.33
C CYS A 388 6.82 -10.62 9.27
N ALA A 389 7.79 -10.03 8.55
CA ALA A 389 9.11 -10.60 8.37
C ALA A 389 9.98 -10.59 9.64
N LYS A 390 9.57 -9.86 10.68
CA LYS A 390 10.23 -9.86 12.00
C LYS A 390 10.22 -11.24 12.67
N CYS A 391 9.14 -12.00 12.51
CA CYS A 391 8.94 -13.28 13.21
C CYS A 391 9.11 -14.52 12.31
N HIS A 392 8.75 -14.38 11.02
CA HIS A 392 8.81 -15.46 10.01
C HIS A 392 8.98 -14.86 8.61
N HIS A 393 9.17 -15.67 7.59
CA HIS A 393 9.18 -15.17 6.21
C HIS A 393 7.84 -14.51 5.86
N HIS A 394 7.89 -13.41 5.11
CA HIS A 394 6.69 -12.67 4.77
C HIS A 394 5.68 -13.56 4.00
N PRO A 395 4.38 -13.57 4.36
CA PRO A 395 3.43 -14.55 3.80
C PRO A 395 3.03 -14.26 2.34
N PHE A 396 3.25 -13.06 1.82
CA PHE A 396 2.79 -12.61 0.50
C PHE A 396 3.87 -11.94 -0.34
N GLU A 397 5.13 -12.00 0.10
CA GLU A 397 6.25 -11.34 -0.55
C GLU A 397 7.54 -12.14 -0.35
N ASN A 398 8.53 -11.94 -1.22
CA ASN A 398 9.85 -12.57 -1.15
C ASN A 398 10.77 -11.87 -0.16
N ILE A 399 10.34 -11.75 1.10
CA ILE A 399 11.10 -11.14 2.19
C ILE A 399 11.27 -12.18 3.30
N ALA A 400 12.50 -12.60 3.52
CA ALA A 400 12.85 -13.51 4.59
C ALA A 400 13.04 -12.78 5.92
N GLN A 401 13.01 -13.52 7.04
CA GLN A 401 13.32 -12.98 8.35
C GLN A 401 14.74 -12.36 8.39
N ALA A 402 15.70 -12.97 7.71
CA ALA A 402 17.04 -12.42 7.58
C ALA A 402 17.08 -11.04 6.90
N ASP A 403 16.22 -10.80 5.88
CA ASP A 403 16.14 -9.51 5.19
C ASP A 403 15.63 -8.41 6.13
N TYR A 404 14.66 -8.73 7.01
CA TYR A 404 14.20 -7.80 8.05
C TYR A 404 15.35 -7.35 8.95
N TYR A 405 16.15 -8.29 9.50
CA TYR A 405 17.25 -7.96 10.40
C TYR A 405 18.45 -7.34 9.68
N SER A 406 18.68 -7.68 8.41
CA SER A 406 19.69 -7.00 7.59
C SER A 406 19.28 -5.55 7.29
N MET A 407 17.99 -5.28 7.09
CA MET A 407 17.47 -3.91 6.97
C MET A 407 17.58 -3.16 8.29
N THR A 408 17.31 -3.82 9.43
CA THR A 408 17.45 -3.27 10.78
C THR A 408 18.93 -2.92 11.10
N ALA A 409 19.89 -3.60 10.48
CA ALA A 409 21.32 -3.34 10.70
C ALA A 409 21.75 -1.92 10.29
N PHE A 410 21.06 -1.25 9.36
CA PHE A 410 21.32 0.15 9.03
C PHE A 410 21.13 1.09 10.21
N PHE A 411 20.19 0.78 11.09
CA PHE A 411 19.83 1.62 12.24
C PHE A 411 20.44 1.12 13.56
N SER A 412 21.23 0.05 13.54
CA SER A 412 21.72 -0.61 14.76
C SER A 412 22.71 0.25 15.56
N ARG A 413 23.34 1.24 14.93
CA ARG A 413 24.31 2.17 15.55
C ARG A 413 23.72 3.54 15.87
N VAL A 414 22.42 3.76 15.67
CA VAL A 414 21.73 4.99 16.08
C VAL A 414 21.34 4.88 17.55
N ALA A 415 21.71 5.87 18.34
CA ALA A 415 21.43 5.92 19.76
C ALA A 415 20.85 7.28 20.19
N LYS A 416 20.23 7.28 21.37
CA LYS A 416 19.65 8.45 22.02
C LYS A 416 20.34 8.71 23.33
N LYS A 417 20.62 9.97 23.64
CA LYS A 417 21.07 10.40 24.96
C LYS A 417 20.35 11.67 25.37
N ASN A 418 20.24 11.91 26.67
CA ASN A 418 19.76 13.18 27.15
C ASN A 418 20.78 14.28 26.82
N SER A 419 20.31 15.40 26.31
CA SER A 419 21.15 16.56 26.04
C SER A 419 21.36 17.37 27.32
N THR A 420 22.56 17.92 27.47
CA THR A 420 22.86 18.91 28.49
C THR A 420 22.82 20.34 27.95
N GLU A 421 22.44 20.51 26.68
CA GLU A 421 22.46 21.78 25.97
C GLU A 421 21.54 22.84 26.60
N PHE A 422 20.44 22.38 27.22
CA PHE A 422 19.45 23.25 27.88
C PHE A 422 19.43 23.12 29.40
N GLY A 423 20.56 22.69 30.00
CA GLY A 423 20.77 22.57 31.44
C GLY A 423 20.52 21.20 32.03
N LEU A 424 20.83 21.04 33.33
CA LEU A 424 20.79 19.74 34.04
C LEU A 424 19.37 19.14 34.19
N GLN A 425 18.34 19.93 33.97
CA GLN A 425 16.93 19.47 34.03
C GLN A 425 16.27 19.32 32.66
N GLY A 426 17.03 19.49 31.56
CA GLY A 426 16.50 19.33 30.21
C GLY A 426 16.20 17.84 29.93
N SER A 427 14.96 17.55 29.51
CA SER A 427 14.55 16.23 29.02
C SER A 427 14.82 16.06 27.54
N ASP A 428 15.70 16.87 26.97
CA ASP A 428 15.95 16.92 25.53
C ASP A 428 16.74 15.68 25.08
N THR A 429 16.26 15.05 24.05
CA THR A 429 16.94 13.89 23.44
C THR A 429 17.86 14.36 22.33
N THR A 430 19.11 13.89 22.30
CA THR A 430 20.04 14.09 21.20
C THR A 430 20.27 12.75 20.50
N ILE A 431 20.18 12.76 19.18
CA ILE A 431 20.44 11.59 18.33
C ILE A 431 21.92 11.57 17.96
N TYR A 432 22.59 10.44 18.16
CA TYR A 432 24.01 10.28 17.85
C TYR A 432 24.33 8.87 17.33
N LEU A 433 25.50 8.70 16.75
CA LEU A 433 26.00 7.43 16.27
C LEU A 433 26.95 6.80 17.28
N THR A 434 26.82 5.52 17.49
CA THR A 434 27.77 4.69 18.26
C THR A 434 28.68 3.92 17.31
N MET A 435 29.90 3.60 17.78
CA MET A 435 30.84 2.77 17.01
C MET A 435 30.49 1.28 17.07
N ALA A 436 29.63 0.88 18.00
CA ALA A 436 29.20 -0.49 18.21
C ALA A 436 27.67 -0.58 18.08
N GLY A 437 27.19 -1.73 17.69
CA GLY A 437 25.75 -2.03 17.51
C GLY A 437 25.58 -2.92 16.29
N GLU A 438 25.06 -4.12 16.51
CA GLU A 438 24.85 -5.10 15.44
C GLU A 438 23.40 -5.60 15.44
N ALA A 439 22.93 -6.02 14.28
CA ALA A 439 21.69 -6.75 14.15
C ALA A 439 22.00 -8.25 14.05
N SER A 440 21.37 -9.06 14.87
CA SER A 440 21.56 -10.51 14.85
C SER A 440 20.26 -11.22 14.53
N HIS A 441 20.36 -12.32 13.80
CA HIS A 441 19.21 -13.17 13.53
C HIS A 441 18.73 -13.82 14.85
N PRO A 442 17.45 -13.68 15.24
CA PRO A 442 16.97 -14.02 16.59
C PRO A 442 17.10 -15.50 16.92
N LYS A 443 17.12 -16.40 15.93
CA LYS A 443 17.21 -17.84 16.14
C LYS A 443 18.65 -18.36 16.10
N THR A 444 19.46 -17.84 15.16
CA THR A 444 20.81 -18.38 14.92
C THR A 444 21.89 -17.60 15.65
N GLY A 445 21.57 -16.40 16.16
CA GLY A 445 22.55 -15.47 16.73
C GLY A 445 23.54 -14.90 15.71
N LYS A 446 23.43 -15.28 14.43
CA LYS A 446 24.33 -14.79 13.36
C LYS A 446 24.16 -13.29 13.19
N ILE A 447 25.26 -12.55 13.22
CA ILE A 447 25.29 -11.13 12.88
C ILE A 447 24.97 -10.99 11.38
N LEU A 448 24.04 -10.10 11.06
CA LEU A 448 23.61 -9.84 9.70
C LEU A 448 24.15 -8.47 9.26
N PRO A 449 24.81 -8.39 8.09
CA PRO A 449 25.30 -7.13 7.57
C PRO A 449 24.14 -6.24 7.08
N PRO A 450 24.36 -4.92 7.00
CA PRO A 450 23.38 -4.01 6.39
C PRO A 450 23.12 -4.38 4.94
N LYS A 451 21.85 -4.66 4.60
CA LYS A 451 21.43 -5.03 3.25
C LYS A 451 20.01 -4.52 3.02
N PRO A 452 19.79 -3.70 1.99
CA PRO A 452 18.42 -3.28 1.63
C PRO A 452 17.64 -4.45 1.00
N ILE A 453 16.32 -4.35 1.03
CA ILE A 453 15.43 -5.37 0.44
C ILE A 453 15.74 -5.50 -1.06
N GLY A 454 16.10 -6.69 -1.49
CA GLY A 454 16.44 -6.96 -2.90
C GLY A 454 17.74 -6.31 -3.38
N GLY A 455 18.48 -5.61 -2.52
CA GLY A 455 19.75 -4.97 -2.84
C GLY A 455 20.98 -5.74 -2.37
N PRO A 456 22.19 -5.24 -2.67
CA PRO A 456 23.45 -5.83 -2.21
C PRO A 456 23.73 -5.47 -0.75
N VAL A 457 24.64 -6.20 -0.11
CA VAL A 457 25.22 -5.79 1.15
C VAL A 457 25.98 -4.48 0.94
N THR A 458 25.71 -3.48 1.78
CA THR A 458 26.35 -2.17 1.73
C THR A 458 26.85 -1.80 3.11
N GLU A 459 28.13 -1.46 3.22
CA GLU A 459 28.71 -0.94 4.47
C GLU A 459 29.34 0.42 4.22
N ASP A 460 29.02 1.34 5.14
CA ASP A 460 29.72 2.62 5.26
C ASP A 460 30.40 2.62 6.64
N PRO A 461 31.71 2.87 6.71
CA PRO A 461 32.45 2.76 7.97
C PRO A 461 32.09 3.84 8.99
N ILE A 462 31.55 4.99 8.53
CA ILE A 462 31.18 6.13 9.38
C ILE A 462 29.72 6.02 9.79
N ASP A 463 28.82 5.87 8.83
CA ASP A 463 27.38 5.79 9.07
C ASP A 463 26.72 4.80 8.11
N ARG A 464 26.37 3.62 8.61
CA ARG A 464 25.72 2.56 7.83
C ARG A 464 24.50 3.02 7.04
N ARG A 465 23.77 4.04 7.52
CA ARG A 465 22.59 4.60 6.87
C ARG A 465 22.91 5.23 5.51
N ASN A 466 24.15 5.69 5.30
CA ASN A 466 24.60 6.20 4.00
C ASN A 466 24.51 5.13 2.91
N GLY A 467 24.79 3.86 3.25
CA GLY A 467 24.62 2.75 2.32
C GLY A 467 23.16 2.57 1.86
N LEU A 468 22.20 2.71 2.78
CA LEU A 468 20.77 2.69 2.44
C LEU A 468 20.40 3.89 1.56
N VAL A 469 20.82 5.09 1.93
CA VAL A 469 20.52 6.31 1.16
C VAL A 469 21.11 6.25 -0.25
N THR A 470 22.36 5.76 -0.39
CA THR A 470 23.00 5.56 -1.70
C THR A 470 22.20 4.60 -2.56
N TRP A 471 21.75 3.48 -2.01
CA TRP A 471 20.91 2.52 -2.70
C TRP A 471 19.54 3.09 -3.10
N LEU A 472 18.90 3.88 -2.22
CA LEU A 472 17.62 4.56 -2.54
C LEU A 472 17.77 5.59 -3.67
N LYS A 473 18.92 6.26 -3.76
CA LYS A 473 19.21 7.29 -4.78
C LYS A 473 19.78 6.72 -6.09
N ASP A 474 20.06 5.42 -6.16
CA ASP A 474 20.57 4.80 -7.38
C ASP A 474 19.52 4.92 -8.49
N LYS A 475 19.94 5.50 -9.63
CA LYS A 475 19.07 5.71 -10.79
C LYS A 475 18.54 4.41 -11.40
N ASN A 476 19.22 3.29 -11.16
CA ASN A 476 18.80 1.96 -11.59
C ASN A 476 17.87 1.28 -10.61
N ASN A 477 17.64 1.87 -9.43
CA ASN A 477 16.72 1.39 -8.42
C ASN A 477 15.43 2.21 -8.42
N PRO A 478 14.34 1.72 -9.00
CA PRO A 478 13.10 2.49 -9.08
C PRO A 478 12.25 2.45 -7.81
N ALA A 479 12.65 1.71 -6.77
CA ALA A 479 11.81 1.43 -5.60
C ALA A 479 11.30 2.71 -4.92
N LEU A 480 12.19 3.66 -4.65
CA LEU A 480 11.85 4.96 -4.05
C LEU A 480 10.90 5.76 -4.96
N ALA A 481 11.19 5.83 -6.26
CA ALA A 481 10.38 6.57 -7.21
C ALA A 481 9.00 5.94 -7.40
N ARG A 482 8.90 4.61 -7.52
CA ARG A 482 7.62 3.88 -7.60
C ARG A 482 6.73 4.16 -6.39
N ASN A 483 7.31 4.17 -5.18
CA ASN A 483 6.55 4.48 -3.97
C ASN A 483 6.05 5.93 -3.96
N PHE A 484 6.88 6.91 -4.31
CA PHE A 484 6.44 8.30 -4.40
C PHE A 484 5.36 8.49 -5.47
N VAL A 485 5.54 7.93 -6.67
CA VAL A 485 4.51 7.97 -7.72
C VAL A 485 3.20 7.39 -7.22
N ASN A 486 3.22 6.18 -6.63
CA ASN A 486 2.03 5.52 -6.13
C ASN A 486 1.32 6.34 -5.04
N ARG A 487 2.08 6.94 -4.12
CA ARG A 487 1.57 7.76 -3.03
C ARG A 487 0.92 9.05 -3.53
N TYR A 488 1.62 9.80 -4.37
CA TYR A 488 1.08 11.04 -4.93
C TYR A 488 -0.09 10.78 -5.89
N TRP A 489 -0.06 9.67 -6.64
CA TRP A 489 -1.21 9.20 -7.41
C TRP A 489 -2.42 8.99 -6.50
N GLY A 490 -2.24 8.28 -5.39
CA GLY A 490 -3.30 8.03 -4.41
C GLY A 490 -3.88 9.32 -3.81
N TYR A 491 -3.05 10.31 -3.53
CA TYR A 491 -3.53 11.61 -3.04
C TYR A 491 -4.40 12.35 -4.06
N TYR A 492 -4.11 12.24 -5.36
CA TYR A 492 -4.88 12.90 -6.40
C TYR A 492 -6.13 12.13 -6.82
N PHE A 493 -6.04 10.83 -6.98
CA PHE A 493 -7.14 9.98 -7.45
C PHE A 493 -7.97 9.31 -6.34
N GLY A 494 -7.57 9.45 -5.07
CA GLY A 494 -8.23 8.78 -3.94
C GLY A 494 -7.93 7.28 -3.83
N ARG A 495 -7.15 6.72 -4.75
CA ARG A 495 -6.66 5.34 -4.76
C ARG A 495 -5.30 5.28 -5.44
N GLY A 496 -4.33 4.57 -4.87
CA GLY A 496 -3.04 4.31 -5.50
C GLY A 496 -3.18 3.38 -6.71
N LEU A 497 -2.21 3.41 -7.62
CA LEU A 497 -2.06 2.37 -8.64
C LEU A 497 -1.86 1.00 -7.98
N ILE A 498 -1.14 0.97 -6.87
CA ILE A 498 -1.14 -0.12 -5.88
C ILE A 498 -1.93 0.36 -4.68
N HIS A 499 -2.91 -0.43 -4.24
CA HIS A 499 -3.76 -0.07 -3.11
C HIS A 499 -3.93 -1.27 -2.14
N PRO A 500 -3.75 -1.10 -0.81
CA PRO A 500 -3.38 0.14 -0.10
C PRO A 500 -2.04 0.73 -0.56
N ILE A 501 -1.88 2.05 -0.42
CA ILE A 501 -0.73 2.80 -0.99
C ILE A 501 0.62 2.29 -0.48
N ASP A 502 0.66 1.83 0.76
CA ASP A 502 1.83 1.35 1.50
C ASP A 502 1.93 -0.19 1.55
N ASP A 503 1.31 -0.89 0.59
CA ASP A 503 1.31 -2.36 0.50
C ASP A 503 1.82 -2.82 -0.88
N ILE A 504 3.01 -2.32 -1.26
CA ILE A 504 3.72 -2.71 -2.48
C ILE A 504 4.31 -4.10 -2.28
N ARG A 505 3.77 -5.08 -3.01
CA ARG A 505 4.22 -6.47 -2.96
C ARG A 505 3.84 -7.21 -4.25
N ILE A 506 4.53 -8.32 -4.53
CA ILE A 506 4.32 -9.10 -5.76
C ILE A 506 2.88 -9.61 -5.92
N THR A 507 2.22 -9.94 -4.81
CA THR A 507 0.82 -10.42 -4.79
C THR A 507 -0.22 -9.31 -4.80
N ASN A 508 0.19 -8.04 -4.81
CA ASN A 508 -0.64 -6.85 -4.93
C ASN A 508 -0.12 -5.95 -6.06
N PRO A 509 -0.19 -6.39 -7.33
CA PRO A 509 0.36 -5.64 -8.46
C PRO A 509 -0.42 -4.33 -8.69
N ALA A 510 0.25 -3.37 -9.33
CA ALA A 510 -0.40 -2.14 -9.76
C ALA A 510 -1.53 -2.42 -10.75
N SER A 511 -2.60 -1.62 -10.71
CA SER A 511 -3.68 -1.65 -11.71
C SER A 511 -3.18 -1.34 -13.12
N ASN A 512 -2.09 -0.57 -13.21
CA ASN A 512 -1.36 -0.29 -14.44
C ASN A 512 0.15 -0.27 -14.13
N PRO A 513 0.83 -1.44 -14.18
CA PRO A 513 2.26 -1.55 -13.83
C PRO A 513 3.15 -0.75 -14.78
N GLU A 514 2.83 -0.77 -16.06
CA GLU A 514 3.58 -0.08 -17.10
C GLU A 514 3.56 1.44 -16.86
N LEU A 515 2.43 1.98 -16.43
CA LEU A 515 2.32 3.39 -16.05
C LEU A 515 3.13 3.72 -14.79
N LEU A 516 3.05 2.88 -13.77
CA LEU A 516 3.80 3.08 -12.54
C LEU A 516 5.31 3.13 -12.80
N ASP A 517 5.81 2.21 -13.63
CA ASP A 517 7.22 2.15 -14.00
C ASP A 517 7.63 3.33 -14.88
N ALA A 518 6.83 3.71 -15.85
CA ALA A 518 7.10 4.86 -16.73
C ALA A 518 7.15 6.18 -15.94
N LEU A 519 6.20 6.40 -15.01
CA LEU A 519 6.21 7.59 -14.14
C LEU A 519 7.38 7.57 -13.14
N ALA A 520 7.78 6.39 -12.66
CA ALA A 520 8.97 6.28 -11.79
C ALA A 520 10.26 6.66 -12.54
N VAL A 521 10.40 6.18 -13.77
CA VAL A 521 11.54 6.56 -14.65
C VAL A 521 11.51 8.06 -14.96
N ASP A 522 10.34 8.62 -15.24
CA ASP A 522 10.18 10.06 -15.49
C ASP A 522 10.55 10.90 -14.26
N LEU A 523 10.10 10.49 -13.06
CA LEU A 523 10.44 11.16 -11.80
C LEU A 523 11.96 11.13 -11.53
N ILE A 524 12.64 10.00 -11.77
CA ILE A 524 14.09 9.88 -11.64
C ILE A 524 14.80 10.82 -12.62
N LYS A 525 14.39 10.86 -13.89
CA LYS A 525 14.94 11.75 -14.92
C LYS A 525 14.80 13.22 -14.56
N ASN A 526 13.69 13.58 -13.92
CA ASN A 526 13.41 14.94 -13.46
C ASN A 526 13.85 15.18 -12.02
N ASN A 527 14.90 14.46 -11.54
CA ASN A 527 15.56 14.67 -10.26
C ASN A 527 14.61 14.63 -9.06
N TYR A 528 13.63 13.74 -9.05
CA TYR A 528 12.63 13.60 -7.98
C TYR A 528 11.88 14.90 -7.67
N ASP A 529 11.64 15.73 -8.68
CA ASP A 529 10.81 16.94 -8.59
C ASP A 529 9.34 16.58 -8.50
N ILE A 530 8.75 16.77 -7.31
CA ILE A 530 7.33 16.46 -7.09
C ILE A 530 6.40 17.39 -7.84
N LYS A 531 6.74 18.67 -7.98
CA LYS A 531 5.92 19.58 -8.78
C LYS A 531 5.85 19.16 -10.25
N HIS A 532 6.94 18.57 -10.80
CA HIS A 532 6.93 17.98 -12.12
C HIS A 532 5.94 16.81 -12.21
N LEU A 533 5.96 15.86 -11.25
CA LEU A 533 5.03 14.75 -11.21
C LEU A 533 3.58 15.23 -11.10
N LEU A 534 3.29 16.17 -10.21
CA LEU A 534 1.95 16.73 -10.04
C LEU A 534 1.45 17.46 -11.30
N ARG A 535 2.34 18.18 -11.97
CA ARG A 535 2.05 18.82 -13.27
C ARG A 535 1.68 17.78 -14.33
N THR A 536 2.43 16.69 -14.41
CA THR A 536 2.16 15.59 -15.34
C THR A 536 0.80 14.95 -15.08
N ILE A 537 0.46 14.70 -13.79
CA ILE A 537 -0.82 14.14 -13.38
C ILE A 537 -1.98 15.08 -13.75
N MET A 538 -1.93 16.35 -13.32
CA MET A 538 -3.05 17.29 -13.50
C MET A 538 -3.31 17.66 -14.97
N ASN A 539 -2.28 17.61 -15.83
CA ASN A 539 -2.43 17.82 -17.26
C ASN A 539 -2.96 16.60 -18.03
N SER A 540 -3.07 15.43 -17.40
CA SER A 540 -3.66 14.25 -18.06
C SER A 540 -5.17 14.38 -18.20
N GLN A 541 -5.73 13.90 -19.31
CA GLN A 541 -7.18 13.79 -19.48
C GLN A 541 -7.80 12.83 -18.47
N VAL A 542 -7.08 11.80 -18.04
CA VAL A 542 -7.50 10.87 -16.99
C VAL A 542 -7.79 11.59 -15.67
N TYR A 543 -6.97 12.55 -15.27
CA TYR A 543 -7.24 13.38 -14.09
C TYR A 543 -8.42 14.32 -14.29
N GLN A 544 -8.64 14.73 -15.53
CA GLN A 544 -9.70 15.67 -15.91
C GLN A 544 -11.04 14.98 -16.28
N LEU A 545 -11.15 13.67 -16.08
CA LEU A 545 -12.44 12.98 -16.22
C LEU A 545 -13.47 13.50 -15.22
N SER A 546 -14.74 13.50 -15.61
CA SER A 546 -15.86 13.77 -14.70
C SER A 546 -15.99 12.67 -13.66
N SER A 547 -16.49 13.02 -12.48
CA SER A 547 -16.89 12.06 -11.45
C SER A 547 -18.23 11.37 -11.75
N GLU A 548 -18.98 11.85 -12.74
CA GLU A 548 -20.19 11.20 -13.22
C GLU A 548 -19.81 9.99 -14.09
N SER A 549 -20.17 8.80 -13.62
CA SER A 549 -19.95 7.58 -14.39
C SER A 549 -21.00 7.46 -15.51
N ASN A 550 -20.58 7.03 -16.69
CA ASN A 550 -21.48 6.56 -17.74
C ASN A 550 -21.71 5.04 -17.59
N VAL A 551 -22.59 4.46 -18.42
CA VAL A 551 -22.94 3.03 -18.35
C VAL A 551 -21.70 2.13 -18.46
N ALA A 552 -20.72 2.50 -19.28
CA ALA A 552 -19.52 1.70 -19.51
C ALA A 552 -18.49 1.88 -18.38
N SER A 553 -18.34 3.09 -17.84
CA SER A 553 -17.42 3.36 -16.71
C SER A 553 -17.98 2.88 -15.36
N ALA A 554 -19.30 2.71 -15.25
CA ALA A 554 -19.95 2.18 -14.04
C ALA A 554 -19.55 0.72 -13.74
N ALA A 555 -19.07 -0.02 -14.74
CA ALA A 555 -18.52 -1.37 -14.54
C ALA A 555 -17.23 -1.38 -13.71
N ASP A 556 -16.49 -0.26 -13.64
CA ASP A 556 -15.35 -0.02 -12.77
C ASP A 556 -15.81 0.55 -11.42
N GLY A 557 -16.64 -0.19 -10.69
CA GLY A 557 -17.31 0.29 -9.47
C GLY A 557 -16.35 0.82 -8.38
N ASP A 558 -15.18 0.19 -8.22
CA ASP A 558 -14.15 0.63 -7.27
C ASP A 558 -13.17 1.64 -7.87
N ASN A 559 -13.38 2.04 -9.13
CA ASN A 559 -12.50 2.90 -9.91
C ASN A 559 -11.02 2.47 -9.89
N ILE A 560 -10.80 1.16 -10.05
CA ILE A 560 -9.46 0.56 -10.12
C ILE A 560 -8.74 0.99 -11.40
N TYR A 561 -9.50 1.17 -12.47
CA TYR A 561 -9.01 1.45 -13.82
C TYR A 561 -9.15 2.92 -14.22
N CYS A 562 -9.43 3.81 -13.27
CA CYS A 562 -9.53 5.26 -13.48
C CYS A 562 -10.44 5.65 -14.66
N THR A 563 -11.58 4.98 -14.84
CA THR A 563 -12.53 5.26 -15.92
C THR A 563 -13.37 6.51 -15.68
N HIS A 564 -13.38 7.03 -14.47
CA HIS A 564 -13.99 8.29 -14.07
C HIS A 564 -13.19 8.88 -12.90
N PHE A 565 -13.41 10.14 -12.54
CA PHE A 565 -12.77 10.68 -11.34
C PHE A 565 -13.50 10.17 -10.09
N ARG A 566 -12.77 9.60 -9.16
CA ARG A 566 -13.35 9.13 -7.89
C ARG A 566 -13.66 10.32 -6.99
N ALA A 567 -14.94 10.60 -6.80
CA ALA A 567 -15.36 11.59 -5.81
C ALA A 567 -14.95 11.12 -4.39
N LYS A 568 -14.21 11.96 -3.69
CA LYS A 568 -13.71 11.67 -2.33
C LYS A 568 -14.15 12.76 -1.37
N ARG A 569 -14.55 12.36 -0.16
CA ARG A 569 -14.88 13.32 0.89
C ARG A 569 -13.66 14.17 1.24
N MET A 570 -13.86 15.45 1.49
CA MET A 570 -12.81 16.32 2.02
C MET A 570 -12.31 15.77 3.37
N SER A 571 -11.02 15.93 3.65
CA SER A 571 -10.48 15.60 4.97
C SER A 571 -11.10 16.49 6.05
N ALA A 572 -11.00 16.10 7.31
CA ALA A 572 -11.55 16.85 8.43
C ALA A 572 -11.08 18.31 8.44
N GLU A 573 -9.79 18.50 8.16
CA GLU A 573 -9.15 19.81 8.12
C GLU A 573 -9.59 20.63 6.90
N GLN A 574 -9.63 19.99 5.74
CA GLN A 574 -10.13 20.63 4.50
C GLN A 574 -11.59 21.05 4.64
N LEU A 575 -12.42 20.20 5.26
CA LEU A 575 -13.83 20.48 5.45
C LEU A 575 -14.04 21.65 6.43
N LEU A 576 -13.31 21.68 7.53
CA LEU A 576 -13.38 22.81 8.49
C LEU A 576 -12.96 24.11 7.83
N ASP A 577 -11.84 24.11 7.09
CA ASP A 577 -11.35 25.28 6.36
C ASP A 577 -12.32 25.70 5.23
N ALA A 578 -13.00 24.74 4.57
CA ALA A 578 -14.01 25.02 3.54
C ALA A 578 -15.27 25.64 4.14
N VAL A 579 -15.73 25.16 5.30
CA VAL A 579 -16.83 25.78 6.05
C VAL A 579 -16.47 27.21 6.47
N ASP A 580 -15.27 27.40 7.02
CA ASP A 580 -14.76 28.73 7.37
C ASP A 580 -14.72 29.67 6.18
N PHE A 581 -14.24 29.18 5.06
CA PHE A 581 -14.18 29.96 3.82
C PHE A 581 -15.58 30.33 3.31
N ALA A 582 -16.50 29.37 3.26
CA ALA A 582 -17.88 29.59 2.81
C ALA A 582 -18.62 30.59 3.71
N CYS A 583 -18.51 30.47 5.03
CA CYS A 583 -19.12 31.37 6.00
C CYS A 583 -18.40 32.73 6.10
N GLY A 584 -17.17 32.87 5.59
CA GLY A 584 -16.33 34.05 5.72
C GLY A 584 -15.84 34.29 7.17
N THR A 585 -15.70 33.23 7.94
CA THR A 585 -15.26 33.17 9.33
C THR A 585 -13.88 32.51 9.46
N ARG A 586 -13.38 32.40 10.70
CA ARG A 586 -12.16 31.63 11.00
C ARG A 586 -12.32 30.92 12.36
N GLU A 587 -11.95 29.64 12.39
CA GLU A 587 -11.86 28.92 13.66
C GLU A 587 -10.68 29.45 14.50
N LYS A 588 -10.83 29.40 15.81
CA LYS A 588 -9.80 29.84 16.77
C LYS A 588 -9.17 28.60 17.39
N PHE A 589 -7.88 28.47 17.20
CA PHE A 589 -7.09 27.40 17.82
C PHE A 589 -6.24 28.00 18.94
N THR A 590 -6.10 27.28 20.05
CA THR A 590 -5.20 27.65 21.15
C THR A 590 -3.73 27.51 20.71
N ASP A 591 -2.83 28.30 21.32
CA ASP A 591 -1.37 28.20 21.08
C ASP A 591 -0.89 28.58 19.65
N VAL A 592 -1.76 29.15 18.81
CA VAL A 592 -1.39 29.67 17.48
C VAL A 592 -2.07 31.04 17.24
N PRO A 593 -1.50 31.88 16.36
CA PRO A 593 -2.11 33.17 16.02
C PRO A 593 -3.50 33.00 15.40
N LEU A 594 -4.33 34.06 15.54
CA LEU A 594 -5.62 34.14 14.86
C LEU A 594 -5.43 34.07 13.34
N GLY A 595 -6.31 33.32 12.67
CA GLY A 595 -6.29 33.16 11.22
C GLY A 595 -5.53 31.92 10.74
N PHE A 596 -4.93 31.13 11.64
CA PHE A 596 -4.42 29.81 11.25
C PHE A 596 -5.55 28.95 10.69
N ARG A 597 -5.27 28.29 9.56
CA ARG A 597 -6.16 27.30 8.97
C ARG A 597 -5.94 25.95 9.65
N ALA A 598 -6.96 25.08 9.64
CA ALA A 598 -6.85 23.75 10.19
C ALA A 598 -5.74 22.93 9.49
N ILE A 599 -5.60 23.09 8.16
CA ILE A 599 -4.54 22.42 7.38
C ILE A 599 -3.13 22.98 7.66
N SER A 600 -2.99 24.14 8.27
CA SER A 600 -1.70 24.75 8.62
C SER A 600 -1.23 24.38 10.03
N LEU A 601 -2.03 23.63 10.80
CA LEU A 601 -1.68 23.23 12.16
C LEU A 601 -0.50 22.25 12.15
N PRO A 602 0.44 22.35 13.09
CA PRO A 602 1.62 21.50 13.10
C PRO A 602 1.33 20.06 13.52
N ASP A 603 0.28 19.84 14.34
CA ASP A 603 -0.12 18.48 14.77
C ASP A 603 -1.65 18.36 14.95
N SER A 604 -2.10 17.16 15.32
CA SER A 604 -3.51 16.81 15.52
C SER A 604 -4.04 17.06 16.94
N LYS A 605 -3.26 17.68 17.84
CA LYS A 605 -3.63 17.86 19.26
C LYS A 605 -4.29 19.20 19.57
N PHE A 606 -4.58 20.00 18.58
CA PHE A 606 -5.42 21.18 18.72
C PHE A 606 -6.88 20.74 18.88
N SER A 607 -7.53 21.19 19.97
CA SER A 607 -8.90 20.77 20.30
C SER A 607 -9.88 21.15 19.19
N SER A 608 -10.59 20.17 18.64
CA SER A 608 -11.67 20.34 17.68
C SER A 608 -12.51 19.08 17.57
N SER A 609 -13.66 19.08 18.22
CA SER A 609 -14.62 17.96 18.12
C SER A 609 -15.08 17.72 16.68
N PHE A 610 -15.16 18.78 15.88
CA PHE A 610 -15.49 18.67 14.46
C PHE A 610 -14.45 17.82 13.72
N MET A 611 -13.16 18.16 13.81
CA MET A 611 -12.12 17.41 13.13
C MET A 611 -12.01 15.96 13.64
N ASP A 612 -12.22 15.72 14.94
CA ASP A 612 -12.16 14.36 15.51
C ASP A 612 -13.31 13.48 14.99
N ILE A 613 -14.53 14.01 14.91
CA ILE A 613 -15.71 13.30 14.35
C ILE A 613 -15.51 13.02 12.85
N PHE A 614 -14.88 13.92 12.12
CA PHE A 614 -14.60 13.75 10.68
C PHE A 614 -13.34 12.93 10.38
N GLY A 615 -12.73 12.29 11.39
CA GLY A 615 -11.69 11.29 11.20
C GLY A 615 -10.28 11.84 11.04
N ARG A 616 -9.96 12.96 11.74
CA ARG A 616 -8.59 13.46 11.84
C ARG A 616 -7.66 12.39 12.45
N PRO A 617 -6.48 12.09 11.85
CA PRO A 617 -5.56 11.08 12.36
C PRO A 617 -4.94 11.51 13.68
N ARG A 618 -4.69 10.57 14.57
CA ARG A 618 -4.02 10.79 15.86
C ARG A 618 -2.50 10.86 15.76
N ARG A 619 -1.93 10.51 14.62
CA ARG A 619 -0.48 10.44 14.34
C ARG A 619 0.27 9.43 15.23
N VAL A 620 -0.35 8.29 15.49
CA VAL A 620 0.24 7.18 16.27
C VAL A 620 0.89 6.16 15.35
N ALA A 621 0.30 5.92 14.19
CA ALA A 621 0.77 4.95 13.20
C ALA A 621 1.31 5.64 11.94
N THR A 622 2.28 5.00 11.30
CA THR A 622 2.78 5.41 9.99
C THR A 622 1.94 4.76 8.89
N CYS A 623 0.66 5.11 8.81
CA CYS A 623 -0.28 4.52 7.86
C CYS A 623 -1.30 5.55 7.40
N GLU A 624 -1.58 5.56 6.10
CA GLU A 624 -2.72 6.32 5.56
C GLU A 624 -4.07 5.83 6.12
N CYS A 625 -4.12 4.60 6.61
CA CYS A 625 -5.31 3.98 7.22
C CYS A 625 -5.73 4.60 8.56
N GLU A 626 -4.90 5.45 9.17
CA GLU A 626 -5.25 6.13 10.42
C GLU A 626 -6.32 7.22 10.22
N ARG A 627 -6.39 7.77 9.00
CA ARG A 627 -7.43 8.72 8.61
C ARG A 627 -8.71 7.95 8.22
N SER A 628 -9.79 8.14 8.97
CA SER A 628 -11.08 7.52 8.65
C SER A 628 -11.84 8.34 7.60
N GLU A 629 -12.15 7.71 6.48
CA GLU A 629 -13.01 8.30 5.43
C GLU A 629 -14.47 7.81 5.54
N ASP A 630 -14.75 6.89 6.45
CA ASP A 630 -16.08 6.30 6.60
C ASP A 630 -17.11 7.33 7.06
N ALA A 631 -18.27 7.31 6.43
CA ALA A 631 -19.41 8.11 6.85
C ALA A 631 -20.04 7.51 8.11
N ASN A 632 -20.40 8.37 9.06
CA ASN A 632 -21.11 7.95 10.27
C ASN A 632 -22.22 8.94 10.64
N MET A 633 -23.15 8.48 11.48
CA MET A 633 -24.31 9.28 11.92
C MET A 633 -23.91 10.56 12.66
N MET A 634 -22.81 10.53 13.43
CA MET A 634 -22.37 11.71 14.17
C MET A 634 -21.92 12.84 13.24
N GLN A 635 -21.34 12.51 12.09
CA GLN A 635 -20.98 13.51 11.08
C GLN A 635 -22.22 14.18 10.51
N ALA A 636 -23.24 13.41 10.17
CA ALA A 636 -24.51 13.96 9.66
C ALA A 636 -25.18 14.85 10.72
N LEU A 637 -25.30 14.39 11.96
CA LEU A 637 -25.88 15.19 13.05
C LEU A 637 -25.10 16.48 13.29
N LEU A 638 -23.76 16.44 13.22
CA LEU A 638 -22.93 17.61 13.43
C LEU A 638 -23.12 18.66 12.33
N LEU A 639 -23.33 18.26 11.09
CA LEU A 639 -23.62 19.16 9.98
C LEU A 639 -25.07 19.70 10.04
N MET A 640 -26.04 18.87 10.43
CA MET A 640 -27.44 19.28 10.48
C MET A 640 -27.78 20.18 11.65
N SER A 641 -27.23 19.92 12.86
CA SER A 641 -27.65 20.60 14.07
C SER A 641 -26.48 21.01 15.01
N GLY A 642 -25.24 20.90 14.52
CA GLY A 642 -24.06 21.19 15.35
C GLY A 642 -23.89 22.69 15.66
N ASN A 643 -23.57 22.99 16.92
CA ASN A 643 -23.34 24.37 17.40
C ASN A 643 -22.27 25.12 16.59
N LEU A 644 -21.26 24.40 16.03
CA LEU A 644 -20.19 25.01 15.27
C LEU A 644 -20.72 25.67 13.99
N LEU A 645 -21.52 24.93 13.22
CA LEU A 645 -22.06 25.43 11.95
C LEU A 645 -23.02 26.60 12.20
N ASN A 646 -23.97 26.43 13.11
CA ASN A 646 -24.94 27.49 13.47
C ASN A 646 -24.24 28.77 13.95
N ARG A 647 -23.20 28.64 14.77
CA ARG A 647 -22.39 29.81 15.23
C ARG A 647 -21.74 30.52 14.04
N LYS A 648 -21.10 29.75 13.09
CA LYS A 648 -20.39 30.36 11.97
C LYS A 648 -21.34 31.05 10.98
N LEU A 649 -22.52 30.51 10.77
CA LEU A 649 -23.56 31.14 9.93
C LEU A 649 -24.00 32.51 10.53
N SER A 650 -24.27 32.57 11.83
CA SER A 650 -24.84 33.73 12.51
C SER A 650 -23.82 34.76 13.02
N GLU A 651 -22.49 34.49 12.87
CA GLU A 651 -21.44 35.46 13.32
C GLU A 651 -21.65 36.86 12.70
N THR A 652 -21.42 37.87 13.49
CA THR A 652 -21.65 39.30 13.07
C THR A 652 -20.75 39.74 11.91
N ASN A 653 -19.61 39.09 11.72
CA ASN A 653 -18.68 39.35 10.62
C ASN A 653 -18.68 38.22 9.56
N SER A 654 -19.71 37.36 9.57
CA SER A 654 -19.92 36.34 8.55
C SER A 654 -20.11 36.93 7.15
N ARG A 655 -19.97 36.12 6.11
CA ARG A 655 -20.22 36.48 4.71
C ARG A 655 -21.63 37.06 4.55
N ILE A 656 -22.64 36.38 5.12
CA ILE A 656 -24.04 36.80 5.04
C ILE A 656 -24.24 38.15 5.75
N SER A 657 -23.69 38.32 6.96
CA SER A 657 -23.78 39.58 7.68
C SER A 657 -23.16 40.76 6.88
N LYS A 658 -22.07 40.52 6.15
CA LYS A 658 -21.46 41.51 5.26
C LYS A 658 -22.33 41.81 4.04
N PHE A 659 -23.03 40.82 3.46
CA PHE A 659 -23.96 41.07 2.36
C PHE A 659 -25.09 41.98 2.78
N ILE A 660 -25.68 41.75 3.97
CA ILE A 660 -26.76 42.56 4.51
C ILE A 660 -26.29 43.97 4.81
N SER A 661 -25.13 44.10 5.52
CA SER A 661 -24.60 45.45 5.89
C SER A 661 -24.23 46.29 4.65
N ASN A 662 -23.70 45.63 3.61
CA ASN A 662 -23.29 46.29 2.37
C ASN A 662 -24.47 46.42 1.37
N LYS A 663 -25.68 45.97 1.72
CA LYS A 663 -26.86 46.00 0.87
C LYS A 663 -26.66 45.36 -0.48
N VAL A 664 -25.97 44.21 -0.52
CA VAL A 664 -25.73 43.45 -1.73
C VAL A 664 -27.07 42.97 -2.31
N PRO A 665 -27.35 43.14 -3.61
CA PRO A 665 -28.59 42.64 -4.23
C PRO A 665 -28.71 41.12 -4.02
N MET A 666 -29.92 40.61 -3.75
CA MET A 666 -30.14 39.22 -3.35
C MET A 666 -29.72 38.21 -4.46
N ASP A 667 -29.95 38.55 -5.72
CA ASP A 667 -29.52 37.77 -6.85
C ASP A 667 -28.00 37.58 -6.92
N LYS A 668 -27.24 38.63 -6.54
CA LYS A 668 -25.78 38.61 -6.44
C LYS A 668 -25.30 37.90 -5.18
N ALA A 669 -26.01 38.04 -4.09
CA ALA A 669 -25.71 37.32 -2.86
C ALA A 669 -25.86 35.81 -3.04
N ILE A 670 -26.89 35.35 -3.74
CA ILE A 670 -27.08 33.94 -4.13
C ILE A 670 -25.89 33.46 -4.98
N ASP A 671 -25.55 34.19 -6.04
CA ASP A 671 -24.41 33.85 -6.92
C ASP A 671 -23.12 33.67 -6.10
N GLU A 672 -22.85 34.59 -5.19
CA GLU A 672 -21.66 34.57 -4.35
C GLU A 672 -21.65 33.41 -3.33
N VAL A 673 -22.84 33.07 -2.77
CA VAL A 673 -22.96 31.90 -1.87
C VAL A 673 -22.68 30.59 -2.62
N PHE A 674 -23.19 30.41 -3.82
CA PHE A 674 -22.90 29.24 -4.67
C PHE A 674 -21.43 29.17 -5.07
N LEU A 675 -20.83 30.29 -5.46
CA LEU A 675 -19.40 30.36 -5.78
C LEU A 675 -18.53 30.00 -4.58
N ALA A 676 -18.84 30.51 -3.40
CA ALA A 676 -18.07 30.29 -2.17
C ALA A 676 -18.23 28.86 -1.62
N THR A 677 -19.29 28.14 -1.94
CA THR A 677 -19.55 26.78 -1.49
C THR A 677 -19.23 25.75 -2.55
N LEU A 678 -19.88 25.83 -3.70
CA LEU A 678 -19.84 24.83 -4.77
C LEU A 678 -18.82 25.16 -5.87
N SER A 679 -18.20 26.35 -5.80
CA SER A 679 -17.23 26.83 -6.80
C SER A 679 -17.82 26.97 -8.21
N ARG A 680 -19.13 27.19 -8.31
CA ARG A 680 -19.86 27.45 -9.55
C ARG A 680 -21.01 28.41 -9.32
N LEU A 681 -21.51 28.99 -10.39
CA LEU A 681 -22.79 29.72 -10.34
C LEU A 681 -23.97 28.75 -10.15
N PRO A 682 -25.09 29.21 -9.57
CA PRO A 682 -26.31 28.43 -9.55
C PRO A 682 -26.81 28.16 -10.97
N ARG A 683 -27.41 26.99 -11.19
CA ARG A 683 -28.19 26.72 -12.42
C ARG A 683 -29.47 27.58 -12.41
N ASP A 684 -30.06 27.82 -13.58
CA ASP A 684 -31.23 28.67 -13.65
C ASP A 684 -32.39 28.25 -12.72
N GLN A 685 -32.61 26.93 -12.60
CA GLN A 685 -33.61 26.37 -11.70
C GLN A 685 -33.23 26.56 -10.23
N GLU A 686 -31.99 26.32 -9.85
CA GLU A 686 -31.47 26.53 -8.47
C GLU A 686 -31.61 28.01 -8.05
N LYS A 687 -31.28 28.92 -8.96
CA LYS A 687 -31.40 30.36 -8.72
C LYS A 687 -32.84 30.79 -8.51
N LYS A 688 -33.77 30.28 -9.36
CA LYS A 688 -35.19 30.56 -9.25
C LYS A 688 -35.78 30.04 -7.94
N GLU A 689 -35.44 28.83 -7.55
CA GLU A 689 -35.85 28.24 -6.26
C GLU A 689 -35.31 29.02 -5.09
N ALA A 690 -34.02 29.35 -5.08
CA ALA A 690 -33.39 30.15 -4.02
C ALA A 690 -34.04 31.53 -3.86
N LEU A 691 -34.36 32.22 -4.97
CA LEU A 691 -35.08 33.52 -4.92
C LEU A 691 -36.50 33.35 -4.37
N ALA A 692 -37.20 32.28 -4.70
CA ALA A 692 -38.54 32.01 -4.19
C ALA A 692 -38.54 31.75 -2.68
N GLU A 693 -37.60 30.94 -2.20
CA GLU A 693 -37.43 30.67 -0.76
C GLU A 693 -37.05 31.93 0.02
N LEU A 694 -36.10 32.73 -0.50
CA LEU A 694 -35.73 33.99 0.13
C LEU A 694 -36.94 34.97 0.25
N ALA A 695 -37.86 34.94 -0.71
CA ALA A 695 -39.08 35.78 -0.67
C ALA A 695 -40.06 35.33 0.43
N LEU A 696 -40.02 34.09 0.86
CA LEU A 696 -40.82 33.51 1.96
C LEU A 696 -40.19 33.67 3.33
N ALA A 697 -38.88 33.96 3.42
CA ALA A 697 -38.16 34.10 4.67
C ALA A 697 -38.64 35.30 5.47
N GLN A 698 -38.57 35.24 6.82
CA GLN A 698 -38.96 36.33 7.70
C GLN A 698 -38.10 37.59 7.50
N ASN A 699 -36.82 37.38 7.20
CA ASN A 699 -35.91 38.43 6.79
C ASN A 699 -34.84 37.92 5.82
N PRO A 700 -34.25 38.78 4.97
CA PRO A 700 -33.26 38.39 3.98
C PRO A 700 -32.00 37.72 4.55
N LYS A 701 -31.60 38.07 5.79
CA LYS A 701 -30.43 37.46 6.43
C LYS A 701 -30.67 35.98 6.72
N GLU A 702 -31.79 35.67 7.35
CA GLU A 702 -32.19 34.30 7.70
C GLU A 702 -32.32 33.42 6.46
N GLY A 703 -32.98 33.90 5.42
CA GLY A 703 -33.08 33.14 4.17
C GLY A 703 -31.73 32.83 3.50
N LEU A 704 -30.77 33.77 3.54
CA LEU A 704 -29.43 33.54 3.04
C LEU A 704 -28.61 32.59 3.97
N GLU A 705 -28.82 32.62 5.28
CA GLU A 705 -28.23 31.69 6.23
C GLU A 705 -28.74 30.26 5.98
N ASP A 706 -30.05 30.10 5.74
CA ASP A 706 -30.67 28.81 5.41
C ASP A 706 -30.20 28.28 4.06
N LEU A 707 -30.05 29.13 3.04
CA LEU A 707 -29.48 28.76 1.76
C LEU A 707 -28.04 28.27 1.94
N LEU A 708 -27.20 29.03 2.66
CA LEU A 708 -25.82 28.65 2.91
C LEU A 708 -25.74 27.34 3.70
N TRP A 709 -26.57 27.15 4.73
CA TRP A 709 -26.68 25.91 5.48
C TRP A 709 -27.06 24.73 4.58
N SER A 710 -28.04 24.91 3.71
CA SER A 710 -28.48 23.86 2.78
C SER A 710 -27.36 23.43 1.84
N LEU A 711 -26.60 24.38 1.28
CA LEU A 711 -25.48 24.09 0.38
C LEU A 711 -24.32 23.38 1.09
N LEU A 712 -24.00 23.79 2.34
CA LEU A 712 -22.96 23.13 3.14
C LEU A 712 -23.29 21.67 3.47
N ASN A 713 -24.55 21.27 3.43
CA ASN A 713 -25.02 19.91 3.66
C ASN A 713 -25.14 19.08 2.36
N THR A 714 -24.83 19.63 1.19
CA THR A 714 -24.87 18.89 -0.08
C THR A 714 -23.65 17.97 -0.24
N ARG A 715 -23.83 16.87 -0.99
CA ARG A 715 -22.70 16.02 -1.40
C ARG A 715 -21.70 16.80 -2.26
N GLU A 716 -22.18 17.72 -3.11
CA GLU A 716 -21.34 18.55 -3.96
C GLU A 716 -20.38 19.43 -3.15
N PHE A 717 -20.82 19.95 -1.97
CA PHE A 717 -19.91 20.65 -1.06
C PHE A 717 -18.93 19.71 -0.36
N LEU A 718 -19.42 18.60 0.20
CA LEU A 718 -18.67 17.72 1.09
C LEU A 718 -17.57 16.92 0.37
N PHE A 719 -17.73 16.74 -0.95
CA PHE A 719 -16.83 15.92 -1.75
C PHE A 719 -16.01 16.75 -2.74
N ASN A 720 -14.80 16.31 -2.97
CA ASN A 720 -13.99 16.71 -4.12
C ASN A 720 -14.32 15.76 -5.27
N HIS A 721 -14.91 16.29 -6.31
CA HIS A 721 -15.44 15.56 -7.46
C HIS A 721 -14.89 16.06 -8.79
#